data_9a504e531903ac8b7e52b6a6e72e661b
#
_entry.id   9a504e531903ac8b7e52b6a6e72e661b
#
_cell.length_a   1.000
_cell.length_b   1.000
_cell.length_c   1.000
_cell.angle_alpha   90.00
_cell.angle_beta   90.00
_cell.angle_gamma   90.00
#
_symmetry.space_group_name_H-M   'P 1'
#
loop_
_entity.id
_entity.type
_entity.pdbx_description
1 polymer ?
#
loop_
_entity_poly.entity_id
_entity_poly.type
_entity_poly.pdbx_seq_one_letter_code
_entity_poly.pdbx_strand_id
1 'polypeptide(L)'
;MAKLLRELKGVGEKTEKLFQKIGITTTDDLLHYYPRNYDSYEAPEEIGSLKENSVVSVRGTVTAGVYVNRIRNLQVISVTVADTTGRLPVVWFNAPYLKNVLKKGSCFIFRGKISRKKGHLEMEHPEIFTPAAYEEILHSMQPIYGLTAGLTNKLIIKLMHQILDEQSLQTEFLPDEIKEFYHLADDNYAISTVHFPGNMQELLVARKRLVFDEFLLFILAVQILKGKTEEAPNAFPMKPVWTTEQVMEGLPYHLTKAQLNAWHEIERDLCGHTLMSRLVQGDVGSGKTILAFLAMILTVENGYQAALMVPTEVLANQHFEAFTKLIEEQEISSCHPVLLTGSTTQKEKRRIYGEIASGEANVIIGTHALIQEKVVYENLGLVITDEQHRFGVKQREALTTRGNAPHVLVMSATPIPRTLAIIVYGDLDISIIDELPAMRLPIKNCVVGTSYRPKAYSFIERQVREGRQAYVICPMVEESEGADGENVTDYTARLREIFPSDIAIGMLHGKMKPKEKNGIMEQFARGEIQVLVSTTVVEVGVNVPNATVMMVENAERFGLAQLHQLRGRVGRGAYQSYCIFMQGNEEEETSRRLEILNKSNDGFFIAGEDLKLRGPGDLFGIRQSGQLEFRIGDIYQDSDVLKAASDAAGGILELDRELELPQHEKLKERLNAYMKYDLENLGL
;
A
#
# COMPACT_ATOMS: atom_id res chain seq x y z
N MET A 1 -29.11 -10.46 20.51
CA MET A 1 -29.34 -9.05 20.08
C MET A 1 -28.35 -8.15 20.81
N ALA A 2 -27.64 -7.29 20.10
CA ALA A 2 -26.74 -6.32 20.70
C ALA A 2 -27.50 -5.38 21.65
N LYS A 3 -27.03 -5.29 22.91
CA LYS A 3 -27.58 -4.39 23.93
C LYS A 3 -26.95 -3.02 23.79
N LEU A 4 -27.64 -1.96 24.24
CA LEU A 4 -27.02 -0.65 24.35
C LEU A 4 -25.99 -0.62 25.50
N LEU A 5 -24.87 0.10 25.33
CA LEU A 5 -23.82 0.16 26.35
C LEU A 5 -24.31 0.64 27.72
N ARG A 6 -25.33 1.50 27.76
CA ARG A 6 -25.94 2.01 29.02
C ARG A 6 -26.59 0.92 29.86
N GLU A 7 -26.83 -0.27 29.30
CA GLU A 7 -27.42 -1.41 30.04
C GLU A 7 -26.35 -2.14 30.87
N LEU A 8 -25.05 -1.88 30.61
CA LEU A 8 -23.96 -2.45 31.36
C LEU A 8 -23.77 -1.73 32.71
N LYS A 9 -23.44 -2.50 33.77
CA LYS A 9 -23.17 -1.94 35.09
C LYS A 9 -21.92 -1.09 35.10
N GLY A 10 -22.09 0.21 35.37
CA GLY A 10 -20.99 1.18 35.42
C GLY A 10 -20.93 2.13 34.20
N VAL A 11 -21.83 1.99 33.25
CA VAL A 11 -21.98 2.91 32.10
C VAL A 11 -23.15 3.86 32.35
N GLY A 12 -22.84 5.11 32.70
CA GLY A 12 -23.80 6.18 32.76
C GLY A 12 -23.78 7.03 31.47
N GLU A 13 -24.71 7.96 31.33
CA GLU A 13 -24.87 8.84 30.15
C GLU A 13 -23.56 9.55 29.72
N LYS A 14 -22.73 9.99 30.69
CA LYS A 14 -21.44 10.63 30.40
C LYS A 14 -20.44 9.64 29.80
N THR A 15 -20.40 8.41 30.31
CA THR A 15 -19.52 7.34 29.83
C THR A 15 -19.96 6.85 28.46
N GLU A 16 -21.25 6.70 28.22
CA GLU A 16 -21.81 6.33 26.90
C GLU A 16 -21.39 7.36 25.82
N LYS A 17 -21.50 8.68 26.13
CA LYS A 17 -21.04 9.72 25.20
C LYS A 17 -19.53 9.68 24.91
N LEU A 18 -18.72 9.16 25.85
CA LEU A 18 -17.29 8.99 25.60
C LEU A 18 -17.01 7.78 24.65
N PHE A 19 -17.77 6.70 24.79
CA PHE A 19 -17.70 5.56 23.88
C PHE A 19 -18.18 5.93 22.47
N GLN A 20 -19.26 6.72 22.36
CA GLN A 20 -19.75 7.22 21.08
C GLN A 20 -18.70 8.03 20.30
N LYS A 21 -17.80 8.77 21.01
CA LYS A 21 -16.69 9.51 20.36
C LYS A 21 -15.66 8.61 19.67
N ILE A 22 -15.59 7.34 20.05
CA ILE A 22 -14.70 6.33 19.45
C ILE A 22 -15.50 5.31 18.63
N GLY A 23 -16.76 5.64 18.25
CA GLY A 23 -17.59 4.83 17.38
C GLY A 23 -18.26 3.63 18.06
N ILE A 24 -18.23 3.51 19.38
CA ILE A 24 -18.80 2.37 20.13
C ILE A 24 -20.15 2.76 20.71
N THR A 25 -21.22 2.08 20.30
CA THR A 25 -22.61 2.35 20.72
C THR A 25 -23.28 1.16 21.37
N THR A 26 -22.90 -0.04 20.99
CA THR A 26 -23.50 -1.31 21.45
C THR A 26 -22.47 -2.20 22.14
N THR A 27 -22.97 -3.27 22.80
CA THR A 27 -22.12 -4.31 23.39
C THR A 27 -21.35 -5.08 22.29
N ASP A 28 -21.91 -5.20 21.09
CA ASP A 28 -21.26 -5.86 19.96
C ASP A 28 -20.11 -5.01 19.41
N ASP A 29 -20.30 -3.69 19.30
CA ASP A 29 -19.21 -2.77 18.91
C ASP A 29 -18.03 -2.85 19.92
N LEU A 30 -18.34 -2.94 21.22
CA LEU A 30 -17.32 -3.06 22.26
C LEU A 30 -16.62 -4.42 22.20
N LEU A 31 -17.32 -5.51 21.91
CA LEU A 31 -16.77 -6.86 21.75
C LEU A 31 -15.78 -6.93 20.57
N HIS A 32 -16.02 -6.15 19.50
CA HIS A 32 -15.15 -6.05 18.34
C HIS A 32 -14.17 -4.87 18.42
N TYR A 33 -14.05 -4.23 19.59
CA TYR A 33 -13.04 -3.21 19.85
C TYR A 33 -11.76 -3.85 20.39
N TYR A 34 -10.91 -4.32 19.49
CA TYR A 34 -9.73 -5.12 19.84
C TYR A 34 -8.62 -4.33 20.54
N PRO A 35 -7.85 -4.97 21.42
CA PRO A 35 -6.68 -4.35 22.04
C PRO A 35 -5.64 -3.94 21.01
N ARG A 36 -5.02 -2.77 21.20
CA ARG A 36 -3.90 -2.30 20.36
C ARG A 36 -2.57 -2.95 20.72
N ASN A 37 -2.43 -3.37 21.97
CA ASN A 37 -1.22 -4.01 22.49
C ASN A 37 -1.59 -4.79 23.76
N TYR A 38 -0.63 -5.56 24.28
CA TYR A 38 -0.76 -6.30 25.52
C TYR A 38 0.42 -6.00 26.42
N ASP A 39 0.15 -5.89 27.72
CA ASP A 39 1.15 -5.75 28.76
C ASP A 39 1.35 -7.09 29.47
N SER A 40 2.57 -7.65 29.42
CA SER A 40 2.89 -8.93 30.05
C SER A 40 3.39 -8.71 31.45
N TYR A 41 2.83 -9.45 32.41
CA TYR A 41 3.21 -9.41 33.82
C TYR A 41 4.11 -10.60 34.15
N GLU A 42 5.42 -10.33 34.19
CA GLU A 42 6.45 -11.34 34.45
C GLU A 42 6.84 -11.36 35.92
N ALA A 43 7.58 -12.40 36.31
CA ALA A 43 8.08 -12.52 37.69
C ALA A 43 8.92 -11.28 38.06
N PRO A 44 8.81 -10.78 39.32
CA PRO A 44 9.60 -9.63 39.76
C PRO A 44 11.10 -9.88 39.66
N GLU A 45 11.80 -8.91 39.07
CA GLU A 45 13.27 -8.93 39.00
C GLU A 45 13.93 -8.40 40.28
N GLU A 46 15.18 -8.82 40.50
CA GLU A 46 16.00 -8.32 41.58
C GLU A 46 16.55 -6.91 41.26
N ILE A 47 16.59 -6.02 42.23
CA ILE A 47 17.04 -4.63 42.07
C ILE A 47 18.48 -4.56 41.50
N GLY A 48 19.32 -5.53 41.88
CA GLY A 48 20.71 -5.58 41.38
C GLY A 48 20.90 -5.93 39.93
N SER A 49 19.88 -6.49 39.26
CA SER A 49 19.90 -6.91 37.86
C SER A 49 19.28 -5.90 36.87
N LEU A 50 18.69 -4.82 37.36
CA LEU A 50 17.89 -3.88 36.59
C LEU A 50 18.70 -3.17 35.50
N LYS A 51 18.09 -3.04 34.31
CA LYS A 51 18.68 -2.32 33.17
C LYS A 51 17.92 -1.03 32.90
N GLU A 52 18.65 -0.02 32.44
CA GLU A 52 18.07 1.25 32.04
C GLU A 52 17.12 1.07 30.84
N ASN A 53 16.02 1.83 30.80
CA ASN A 53 14.98 1.81 29.76
C ASN A 53 14.12 0.53 29.70
N SER A 54 14.27 -0.42 30.64
CA SER A 54 13.35 -1.59 30.76
C SER A 54 12.08 -1.21 31.53
N VAL A 55 10.97 -1.87 31.22
CA VAL A 55 9.74 -1.87 32.03
C VAL A 55 9.71 -3.19 32.79
N VAL A 56 9.84 -3.14 34.08
CA VAL A 56 10.01 -4.34 34.93
C VAL A 56 9.18 -4.25 36.20
N SER A 57 8.91 -5.40 36.78
CA SER A 57 8.31 -5.51 38.12
C SER A 57 9.40 -5.80 39.15
N VAL A 58 9.35 -5.11 40.26
CA VAL A 58 10.31 -5.26 41.34
C VAL A 58 9.56 -5.50 42.65
N ARG A 59 9.91 -6.57 43.36
CA ARG A 59 9.41 -6.81 44.73
C ARG A 59 10.31 -6.10 45.70
N GLY A 60 9.79 -5.05 46.38
CA GLY A 60 10.60 -4.25 47.28
C GLY A 60 9.89 -3.92 48.61
N THR A 61 10.68 -3.86 49.68
CA THR A 61 10.23 -3.40 51.00
C THR A 61 10.53 -1.92 51.12
N VAL A 62 9.57 -1.13 51.57
CA VAL A 62 9.71 0.30 51.85
C VAL A 62 10.67 0.51 53.01
N THR A 63 11.84 1.11 52.75
CA THR A 63 12.91 1.25 53.80
C THR A 63 12.78 2.51 54.61
N ALA A 64 12.18 3.59 54.07
CA ALA A 64 12.01 4.87 54.72
C ALA A 64 10.60 5.43 54.49
N GLY A 65 10.17 6.37 55.32
CA GLY A 65 8.90 7.08 55.08
C GLY A 65 8.86 7.81 53.76
N VAL A 66 7.65 8.00 53.25
CA VAL A 66 7.41 8.74 52.00
C VAL A 66 7.88 10.19 52.14
N TYR A 67 8.79 10.60 51.28
CA TYR A 67 9.25 11.99 51.22
C TYR A 67 8.42 12.74 50.17
N VAL A 68 7.91 13.93 50.56
CA VAL A 68 7.08 14.78 49.66
C VAL A 68 7.80 16.10 49.47
N ASN A 69 8.16 16.39 48.26
CA ASN A 69 8.77 17.67 47.86
C ASN A 69 7.83 18.42 46.88
N ARG A 70 7.77 19.75 47.03
CA ARG A 70 7.03 20.62 46.12
C ARG A 70 7.99 21.43 45.28
N ILE A 71 7.95 21.24 43.97
CA ILE A 71 8.76 22.00 42.99
C ILE A 71 7.80 22.77 42.10
N ARG A 72 7.68 24.07 42.32
CA ARG A 72 6.67 24.93 41.66
C ARG A 72 5.25 24.39 41.84
N ASN A 73 4.54 24.05 40.76
CA ASN A 73 3.18 23.47 40.81
C ASN A 73 3.15 21.94 40.83
N LEU A 74 4.33 21.29 40.93
CA LEU A 74 4.43 19.83 40.86
C LEU A 74 4.76 19.29 42.27
N GLN A 75 3.95 18.32 42.71
CA GLN A 75 4.23 17.60 43.97
C GLN A 75 4.96 16.27 43.65
N VAL A 76 6.21 16.18 44.04
CA VAL A 76 7.05 15.00 43.82
C VAL A 76 7.02 14.15 45.11
N ILE A 77 6.64 12.91 44.96
CA ILE A 77 6.58 11.92 46.05
C ILE A 77 7.66 10.89 45.76
N SER A 78 8.54 10.68 46.69
CA SER A 78 9.61 9.68 46.57
C SER A 78 9.68 8.75 47.74
N VAL A 79 10.02 7.50 47.48
CA VAL A 79 10.27 6.46 48.46
C VAL A 79 11.45 5.62 47.99
N THR A 80 12.19 5.06 48.93
CA THR A 80 13.24 4.08 48.62
C THR A 80 12.73 2.69 49.01
N VAL A 81 12.74 1.81 48.04
CA VAL A 81 12.45 0.38 48.25
C VAL A 81 13.73 -0.44 48.17
N ALA A 82 13.76 -1.55 48.85
CA ALA A 82 14.93 -2.44 48.89
C ALA A 82 14.50 -3.91 48.83
N ASP A 83 15.34 -4.71 48.25
CA ASP A 83 15.36 -6.15 48.33
C ASP A 83 16.69 -6.65 48.91
N THR A 84 17.01 -7.92 48.74
CA THR A 84 18.27 -8.53 49.19
C THR A 84 19.49 -8.08 48.38
N THR A 85 19.29 -7.54 47.16
CA THR A 85 20.35 -7.24 46.18
C THR A 85 20.64 -5.76 46.05
N GLY A 86 19.70 -4.87 46.43
CA GLY A 86 19.90 -3.44 46.22
C GLY A 86 18.82 -2.53 46.80
N ARG A 87 18.96 -1.24 46.46
CA ARG A 87 18.00 -0.19 46.78
C ARG A 87 17.61 0.57 45.54
N LEU A 88 16.31 0.84 45.35
CA LEU A 88 15.77 1.55 44.18
C LEU A 88 14.95 2.76 44.68
N PRO A 89 15.30 3.98 44.31
CA PRO A 89 14.43 5.14 44.44
C PRO A 89 13.22 5.00 43.49
N VAL A 90 12.03 5.30 44.02
CA VAL A 90 10.77 5.24 43.29
C VAL A 90 10.06 6.58 43.43
N VAL A 91 9.59 7.16 42.33
CA VAL A 91 9.09 8.53 42.24
C VAL A 91 7.72 8.61 41.59
N TRP A 92 6.81 9.39 42.17
CA TRP A 92 5.52 9.73 41.57
C TRP A 92 5.31 11.24 41.54
N PHE A 93 4.49 11.68 40.64
CA PHE A 93 4.07 13.08 40.50
C PHE A 93 2.58 13.21 40.84
N ASN A 94 2.22 14.21 41.65
CA ASN A 94 0.85 14.56 42.03
C ASN A 94 0.01 13.40 42.62
N ALA A 95 0.60 12.52 43.41
CA ALA A 95 -0.05 11.36 44.03
C ALA A 95 0.00 11.37 45.61
N PRO A 96 -0.54 12.41 46.28
CA PRO A 96 -0.39 12.57 47.74
C PRO A 96 -1.01 11.46 48.56
N TYR A 97 -1.96 10.71 48.04
CA TYR A 97 -2.61 9.57 48.69
C TYR A 97 -1.64 8.42 48.98
N LEU A 98 -0.53 8.32 48.25
CA LEU A 98 0.48 7.26 48.44
C LEU A 98 1.16 7.32 49.79
N LYS A 99 1.17 8.48 50.49
CA LYS A 99 1.68 8.65 51.84
C LYS A 99 0.94 7.74 52.84
N ASN A 100 -0.34 7.48 52.62
CA ASN A 100 -1.17 6.64 53.48
C ASN A 100 -1.03 5.15 53.15
N VAL A 101 -0.61 4.83 51.93
CA VAL A 101 -0.46 3.45 51.40
C VAL A 101 0.94 2.91 51.69
N LEU A 102 1.97 3.67 51.38
CA LEU A 102 3.38 3.25 51.46
C LEU A 102 3.94 3.51 52.87
N LYS A 103 3.78 2.56 53.75
CA LYS A 103 4.33 2.63 55.13
C LYS A 103 5.68 1.92 55.20
N LYS A 104 6.58 2.44 56.06
CA LYS A 104 7.87 1.79 56.31
C LYS A 104 7.66 0.34 56.74
N GLY A 105 8.39 -0.60 56.13
CA GLY A 105 8.30 -2.04 56.38
C GLY A 105 7.25 -2.75 55.53
N SER A 106 6.40 -2.04 54.76
CA SER A 106 5.44 -2.69 53.87
C SER A 106 6.15 -3.22 52.62
N CYS A 107 5.77 -4.41 52.20
CA CYS A 107 6.26 -5.05 50.98
C CYS A 107 5.21 -4.92 49.87
N PHE A 108 5.63 -4.41 48.71
CA PHE A 108 4.81 -4.27 47.50
C PHE A 108 5.58 -4.73 46.27
N ILE A 109 4.87 -4.94 45.16
CA ILE A 109 5.46 -5.08 43.85
C ILE A 109 5.22 -3.77 43.10
N PHE A 110 6.29 -3.19 42.58
CA PHE A 110 6.33 -1.95 41.84
C PHE A 110 6.61 -2.28 40.36
N ARG A 111 5.73 -1.89 39.45
CA ARG A 111 5.90 -2.11 38.02
C ARG A 111 6.01 -0.77 37.30
N GLY A 112 7.11 -0.53 36.64
CA GLY A 112 7.34 0.73 35.96
C GLY A 112 8.62 0.73 35.11
N LYS A 113 8.84 1.84 34.41
CA LYS A 113 10.03 2.06 33.59
C LYS A 113 11.22 2.44 34.51
N ILE A 114 12.36 1.81 34.25
CA ILE A 114 13.62 2.16 34.90
C ILE A 114 14.30 3.27 34.07
N SER A 115 14.61 4.37 34.71
CA SER A 115 15.36 5.49 34.14
C SER A 115 16.64 5.76 34.92
N ARG A 116 17.61 6.41 34.33
CA ARG A 116 18.84 6.83 35.00
C ARG A 116 18.82 8.34 35.23
N LYS A 117 18.84 8.76 36.50
CA LYS A 117 18.96 10.18 36.87
C LYS A 117 20.13 10.39 37.80
N LYS A 118 20.95 11.40 37.53
CA LYS A 118 22.15 11.75 38.33
C LYS A 118 23.08 10.57 38.58
N GLY A 119 23.15 9.62 37.62
CA GLY A 119 24.00 8.43 37.75
C GLY A 119 23.38 7.22 38.48
N HIS A 120 22.19 7.34 39.06
CA HIS A 120 21.49 6.27 39.77
C HIS A 120 20.25 5.83 38.96
N LEU A 121 19.90 4.52 39.09
CA LEU A 121 18.66 4.01 38.56
C LEU A 121 17.50 4.44 39.44
N GLU A 122 16.40 4.87 38.87
CA GLU A 122 15.15 5.14 39.58
C GLU A 122 13.97 4.61 38.75
N MET A 123 12.86 4.31 39.45
CA MET A 123 11.61 3.90 38.79
C MET A 123 10.60 5.05 38.85
N GLU A 124 10.11 5.45 37.68
CA GLU A 124 9.19 6.59 37.57
C GLU A 124 7.75 6.13 37.45
N HIS A 125 6.90 6.71 38.30
CA HIS A 125 5.44 6.56 38.29
C HIS A 125 4.94 5.11 38.19
N PRO A 126 5.53 4.13 38.95
CA PRO A 126 5.10 2.74 38.82
C PRO A 126 3.69 2.51 39.35
N GLU A 127 3.09 1.47 38.80
CA GLU A 127 1.93 0.82 39.39
C GLU A 127 2.37 0.06 40.67
N ILE A 128 1.46 -0.03 41.64
CA ILE A 128 1.73 -0.65 42.96
C ILE A 128 0.74 -1.79 43.17
N PHE A 129 1.26 -2.96 43.40
CA PHE A 129 0.48 -4.16 43.69
C PHE A 129 0.82 -4.72 45.05
N THR A 130 -0.17 -5.28 45.73
CA THR A 130 0.12 -6.22 46.84
C THR A 130 0.66 -7.52 46.23
N PRO A 131 1.54 -8.27 46.95
CA PRO A 131 2.02 -9.56 46.44
C PRO A 131 0.91 -10.50 45.99
N ALA A 132 -0.17 -10.62 46.76
CA ALA A 132 -1.32 -11.44 46.39
C ALA A 132 -2.03 -10.99 45.10
N ALA A 133 -2.28 -9.68 44.96
CA ALA A 133 -2.90 -9.15 43.75
C ALA A 133 -2.00 -9.27 42.50
N TYR A 134 -0.67 -9.31 42.69
CA TYR A 134 0.25 -9.53 41.58
C TYR A 134 0.33 -11.00 41.17
N GLU A 135 0.23 -11.93 42.12
CA GLU A 135 0.16 -13.35 41.82
C GLU A 135 -1.05 -13.74 40.97
N GLU A 136 -2.19 -13.05 41.14
CA GLU A 136 -3.39 -13.28 40.30
C GLU A 136 -3.20 -12.89 38.85
N ILE A 137 -2.31 -11.94 38.56
CA ILE A 137 -2.04 -11.45 37.19
C ILE A 137 -0.67 -11.90 36.62
N LEU A 138 0.08 -12.63 37.45
CA LEU A 138 1.40 -13.15 37.06
C LEU A 138 1.28 -14.08 35.85
N HIS A 139 2.15 -13.88 34.85
CA HIS A 139 2.14 -14.56 33.57
C HIS A 139 0.89 -14.29 32.71
N SER A 140 0.04 -13.33 33.07
CA SER A 140 -1.08 -12.92 32.23
C SER A 140 -0.68 -11.82 31.25
N MET A 141 -1.38 -11.79 30.14
CA MET A 141 -1.29 -10.70 29.13
C MET A 141 -2.51 -9.81 29.30
N GLN A 142 -2.32 -8.58 29.80
CA GLN A 142 -3.40 -7.63 30.01
C GLN A 142 -3.61 -6.74 28.76
N PRO A 143 -4.83 -6.62 28.24
CA PRO A 143 -5.09 -5.85 27.04
C PRO A 143 -4.93 -4.35 27.27
N ILE A 144 -4.36 -3.67 26.27
CA ILE A 144 -4.25 -2.20 26.19
C ILE A 144 -5.13 -1.73 25.04
N TYR A 145 -6.23 -1.04 25.36
CA TYR A 145 -7.17 -0.51 24.39
C TYR A 145 -6.82 0.92 23.95
N GLY A 146 -7.33 1.33 22.79
CA GLY A 146 -7.32 2.72 22.40
C GLY A 146 -8.17 3.57 23.36
N LEU A 147 -7.64 4.71 23.81
CA LEU A 147 -8.31 5.55 24.80
C LEU A 147 -8.61 6.94 24.24
N THR A 148 -9.71 7.53 24.70
CA THR A 148 -9.99 8.96 24.55
C THR A 148 -10.04 9.63 25.92
N ALA A 149 -9.94 10.96 25.94
CA ALA A 149 -9.95 11.71 27.18
C ALA A 149 -11.20 11.40 28.02
N GLY A 150 -11.00 10.89 29.23
CA GLY A 150 -12.05 10.49 30.18
C GLY A 150 -12.39 9.01 30.20
N LEU A 151 -11.95 8.19 29.22
CA LEU A 151 -12.00 6.71 29.29
C LEU A 151 -10.69 6.16 29.88
N THR A 152 -10.81 5.10 30.67
CA THR A 152 -9.66 4.40 31.24
C THR A 152 -9.64 2.95 30.78
N ASN A 153 -8.43 2.40 30.58
CA ASN A 153 -8.25 1.00 30.19
C ASN A 153 -8.94 0.05 31.18
N LYS A 154 -8.84 0.35 32.47
CA LYS A 154 -9.48 -0.42 33.54
C LYS A 154 -11.01 -0.50 33.39
N LEU A 155 -11.64 0.58 32.94
CA LEU A 155 -13.10 0.57 32.73
C LEU A 155 -13.45 -0.33 31.54
N ILE A 156 -12.70 -0.25 30.44
CA ILE A 156 -12.94 -1.08 29.25
C ILE A 156 -12.75 -2.57 29.60
N ILE A 157 -11.66 -2.91 30.28
CA ILE A 157 -11.40 -4.30 30.77
C ILE A 157 -12.58 -4.81 31.60
N LYS A 158 -13.06 -4.01 32.56
CA LYS A 158 -14.19 -4.38 33.42
C LYS A 158 -15.47 -4.64 32.61
N LEU A 159 -15.77 -3.79 31.65
CA LEU A 159 -16.95 -3.95 30.82
C LEU A 159 -16.81 -5.15 29.87
N MET A 160 -15.60 -5.41 29.37
CA MET A 160 -15.31 -6.57 28.54
C MET A 160 -15.53 -7.89 29.27
N HIS A 161 -15.05 -8.04 30.53
CA HIS A 161 -15.35 -9.19 31.33
C HIS A 161 -16.86 -9.35 31.51
N GLN A 162 -17.59 -8.28 31.84
CA GLN A 162 -19.04 -8.33 32.02
C GLN A 162 -19.75 -8.82 30.75
N ILE A 163 -19.29 -8.38 29.54
CA ILE A 163 -19.89 -8.79 28.27
C ILE A 163 -19.59 -10.28 28.01
N LEU A 164 -18.36 -10.70 28.19
CA LEU A 164 -17.95 -12.10 27.94
C LEU A 164 -18.63 -13.08 28.90
N ASP A 165 -18.89 -12.65 30.14
CA ASP A 165 -19.60 -13.47 31.14
C ASP A 165 -21.14 -13.54 30.90
N GLU A 166 -21.73 -12.47 30.39
CA GLU A 166 -23.20 -12.37 30.22
C GLU A 166 -23.73 -12.88 28.87
N GLN A 167 -22.89 -12.97 27.84
CA GLN A 167 -23.36 -13.36 26.52
C GLN A 167 -23.42 -14.89 26.34
N SER A 168 -24.56 -15.36 25.88
CA SER A 168 -24.62 -16.56 25.05
C SER A 168 -23.83 -16.24 23.78
N LEU A 169 -22.68 -16.87 23.67
CA LEU A 169 -21.67 -16.70 22.66
C LEU A 169 -22.24 -16.65 21.24
N GLN A 170 -21.56 -15.98 20.33
CA GLN A 170 -21.99 -15.83 18.93
C GLN A 170 -22.11 -17.20 18.28
N THR A 171 -23.02 -17.33 17.33
CA THR A 171 -23.16 -18.55 16.58
C THR A 171 -22.03 -18.63 15.56
N GLU A 172 -21.26 -19.74 15.60
CA GLU A 172 -20.24 -20.02 14.58
C GLU A 172 -20.85 -19.93 13.18
N PHE A 173 -20.24 -19.15 12.32
CA PHE A 173 -20.75 -18.86 10.96
C PHE A 173 -19.90 -19.50 9.86
N LEU A 174 -18.65 -19.89 10.14
CA LEU A 174 -17.85 -20.60 9.18
C LEU A 174 -18.23 -22.08 9.10
N PRO A 175 -18.33 -22.64 7.89
CA PRO A 175 -18.43 -24.10 7.71
C PRO A 175 -17.26 -24.84 8.36
N ASP A 176 -17.54 -26.01 8.95
CA ASP A 176 -16.50 -26.80 9.65
C ASP A 176 -15.36 -27.21 8.70
N GLU A 177 -15.66 -27.54 7.45
CA GLU A 177 -14.66 -27.88 6.42
C GLU A 177 -13.63 -26.76 6.22
N ILE A 178 -14.06 -25.49 6.24
CA ILE A 178 -13.17 -24.34 6.11
C ILE A 178 -12.31 -24.19 7.36
N LYS A 179 -12.90 -24.34 8.56
CA LYS A 179 -12.15 -24.24 9.81
C LYS A 179 -11.06 -25.33 9.91
N GLU A 180 -11.39 -26.58 9.54
CA GLU A 180 -10.45 -27.68 9.56
C GLU A 180 -9.34 -27.50 8.52
N PHE A 181 -9.68 -27.10 7.29
CA PHE A 181 -8.71 -26.95 6.20
C PHE A 181 -7.66 -25.86 6.49
N TYR A 182 -8.12 -24.71 7.02
CA TYR A 182 -7.22 -23.58 7.33
C TYR A 182 -6.71 -23.57 8.77
N HIS A 183 -7.03 -24.59 9.57
CA HIS A 183 -6.66 -24.71 10.99
C HIS A 183 -7.04 -23.46 11.79
N LEU A 184 -8.34 -23.12 11.76
CA LEU A 184 -8.89 -21.96 12.44
C LEU A 184 -9.55 -22.37 13.76
N ALA A 185 -9.40 -21.52 14.77
CA ALA A 185 -10.11 -21.68 16.04
C ALA A 185 -11.60 -21.37 15.90
N ASP A 186 -12.40 -21.79 16.87
CA ASP A 186 -13.81 -21.37 16.96
C ASP A 186 -13.92 -19.87 17.24
N ASP A 187 -14.96 -19.22 16.69
CA ASP A 187 -15.19 -17.78 16.80
C ASP A 187 -15.23 -17.30 18.26
N ASN A 188 -15.98 -18.00 19.11
CA ASN A 188 -16.09 -17.66 20.53
C ASN A 188 -14.78 -17.78 21.30
N TYR A 189 -13.97 -18.81 21.01
CA TYR A 189 -12.64 -18.92 21.54
C TYR A 189 -11.76 -17.77 21.09
N ALA A 190 -11.82 -17.42 19.81
CA ALA A 190 -11.01 -16.35 19.26
C ALA A 190 -11.36 -14.98 19.86
N ILE A 191 -12.65 -14.65 19.96
CA ILE A 191 -13.10 -13.38 20.55
C ILE A 191 -12.72 -13.29 22.03
N SER A 192 -12.94 -14.34 22.82
CA SER A 192 -12.57 -14.30 24.25
C SER A 192 -11.06 -14.22 24.47
N THR A 193 -10.31 -15.00 23.69
CA THR A 193 -8.86 -15.10 23.82
C THR A 193 -8.14 -13.84 23.32
N VAL A 194 -8.63 -13.16 22.28
CA VAL A 194 -8.02 -11.90 21.83
C VAL A 194 -8.12 -10.81 22.89
N HIS A 195 -9.14 -10.82 23.76
CA HIS A 195 -9.25 -9.86 24.86
C HIS A 195 -8.42 -10.27 26.07
N PHE A 196 -8.38 -11.56 26.40
CA PHE A 196 -7.70 -12.07 27.60
C PHE A 196 -6.89 -13.34 27.26
N PRO A 197 -5.78 -13.22 26.53
CA PRO A 197 -4.96 -14.37 26.16
C PRO A 197 -4.18 -14.89 27.36
N GLY A 198 -4.11 -16.20 27.50
CA GLY A 198 -3.27 -16.83 28.52
C GLY A 198 -1.78 -16.75 28.18
N ASN A 199 -1.45 -16.73 26.90
CA ASN A 199 -0.06 -16.63 26.41
C ASN A 199 -0.04 -16.13 24.96
N MET A 200 1.17 -15.84 24.44
CA MET A 200 1.37 -15.34 23.09
C MET A 200 0.89 -16.31 22.00
N GLN A 201 1.02 -17.62 22.21
CA GLN A 201 0.61 -18.62 21.22
C GLN A 201 -0.91 -18.66 21.06
N GLU A 202 -1.65 -18.62 22.17
CA GLU A 202 -3.10 -18.52 22.15
C GLU A 202 -3.57 -17.23 21.48
N LEU A 203 -2.91 -16.10 21.76
CA LEU A 203 -3.19 -14.81 21.10
C LEU A 203 -3.03 -14.92 19.58
N LEU A 204 -1.94 -15.54 19.10
CA LEU A 204 -1.70 -15.70 17.67
C LEU A 204 -2.77 -16.56 16.99
N VAL A 205 -3.20 -17.65 17.64
CA VAL A 205 -4.27 -18.53 17.14
C VAL A 205 -5.60 -17.77 17.07
N ALA A 206 -5.97 -17.06 18.11
CA ALA A 206 -7.19 -16.25 18.16
C ALA A 206 -7.17 -15.12 17.09
N ARG A 207 -6.05 -14.41 17.02
CA ARG A 207 -5.87 -13.33 16.05
C ARG A 207 -5.96 -13.84 14.59
N LYS A 208 -5.33 -14.99 14.28
CA LYS A 208 -5.42 -15.61 12.96
C LYS A 208 -6.87 -15.83 12.53
N ARG A 209 -7.73 -16.35 13.43
CA ARG A 209 -9.15 -16.57 13.14
C ARG A 209 -9.86 -15.25 12.84
N LEU A 210 -9.75 -14.25 13.70
CA LEU A 210 -10.48 -12.98 13.55
C LEU A 210 -10.03 -12.19 12.32
N VAL A 211 -8.75 -12.23 11.99
CA VAL A 211 -8.20 -11.66 10.74
C VAL A 211 -8.73 -12.38 9.51
N PHE A 212 -8.79 -13.72 9.56
CA PHE A 212 -9.36 -14.52 8.47
C PHE A 212 -10.82 -14.18 8.22
N ASP A 213 -11.61 -14.07 9.28
CA ASP A 213 -13.03 -13.72 9.21
C ASP A 213 -13.24 -12.35 8.58
N GLU A 214 -12.48 -11.36 9.01
CA GLU A 214 -12.56 -9.99 8.50
C GLU A 214 -12.22 -9.92 7.01
N PHE A 215 -11.14 -10.59 6.58
CA PHE A 215 -10.76 -10.66 5.17
C PHE A 215 -11.74 -11.47 4.33
N LEU A 216 -12.23 -12.61 4.83
CA LEU A 216 -13.20 -13.42 4.11
C LEU A 216 -14.50 -12.66 3.83
N LEU A 217 -15.06 -12.02 4.86
CA LEU A 217 -16.29 -11.23 4.73
C LEU A 217 -16.11 -10.06 3.76
N PHE A 218 -14.98 -9.37 3.83
CA PHE A 218 -14.65 -8.29 2.91
C PHE A 218 -14.57 -8.78 1.45
N ILE A 219 -13.82 -9.86 1.20
CA ILE A 219 -13.63 -10.40 -0.16
C ILE A 219 -14.94 -10.91 -0.72
N LEU A 220 -15.73 -11.65 0.06
CA LEU A 220 -17.06 -12.12 -0.35
C LEU A 220 -17.98 -10.95 -0.68
N ALA A 221 -18.01 -9.90 0.16
CA ALA A 221 -18.83 -8.72 -0.08
C ALA A 221 -18.47 -8.04 -1.40
N VAL A 222 -17.16 -7.81 -1.65
CA VAL A 222 -16.68 -7.21 -2.89
C VAL A 222 -17.02 -8.08 -4.10
N GLN A 223 -16.81 -9.40 -4.02
CA GLN A 223 -17.10 -10.32 -5.15
C GLN A 223 -18.59 -10.46 -5.45
N ILE A 224 -19.44 -10.44 -4.43
CA ILE A 224 -20.91 -10.46 -4.64
C ILE A 224 -21.40 -9.14 -5.23
N LEU A 225 -20.86 -7.98 -4.77
CA LEU A 225 -21.18 -6.69 -5.37
C LEU A 225 -20.75 -6.63 -6.83
N LYS A 226 -19.54 -7.15 -7.14
CA LYS A 226 -19.04 -7.28 -8.50
C LYS A 226 -19.97 -8.15 -9.35
N GLY A 227 -20.37 -9.32 -8.87
CA GLY A 227 -21.26 -10.22 -9.60
C GLY A 227 -22.59 -9.56 -10.01
N LYS A 228 -23.15 -8.70 -9.18
CA LYS A 228 -24.33 -7.90 -9.52
C LYS A 228 -24.09 -6.85 -10.61
N THR A 229 -22.85 -6.37 -10.74
CA THR A 229 -22.46 -5.38 -11.76
C THR A 229 -22.12 -6.06 -13.09
N GLU A 230 -21.60 -7.30 -13.06
CA GLU A 230 -21.29 -8.12 -14.25
C GLU A 230 -22.52 -8.65 -14.99
N GLU A 231 -23.72 -8.57 -14.40
CA GLU A 231 -24.98 -8.96 -15.07
C GLU A 231 -25.43 -7.96 -16.16
N ALA A 232 -24.72 -6.84 -16.35
CA ALA A 232 -24.98 -5.97 -17.48
C ALA A 232 -24.59 -6.71 -18.79
N PRO A 233 -25.57 -6.93 -19.70
CA PRO A 233 -25.31 -7.64 -20.94
C PRO A 233 -24.24 -6.90 -21.74
N ASN A 234 -23.29 -7.65 -22.32
CA ASN A 234 -22.25 -7.09 -23.18
C ASN A 234 -22.89 -6.41 -24.39
N ALA A 235 -22.85 -5.08 -24.43
CA ALA A 235 -23.38 -4.29 -25.53
C ALA A 235 -22.43 -4.30 -26.75
N PHE A 236 -21.20 -4.80 -26.60
CA PHE A 236 -20.15 -4.80 -27.62
C PHE A 236 -19.58 -6.20 -27.83
N PRO A 237 -20.39 -7.18 -28.27
CA PRO A 237 -19.94 -8.55 -28.47
C PRO A 237 -18.87 -8.61 -29.56
N MET A 238 -17.70 -9.14 -29.22
CA MET A 238 -16.56 -9.29 -30.14
C MET A 238 -16.32 -10.74 -30.47
N LYS A 239 -15.59 -10.99 -31.55
CA LYS A 239 -15.12 -12.31 -31.99
C LYS A 239 -13.61 -12.27 -32.18
N PRO A 240 -12.92 -13.38 -31.97
CA PRO A 240 -11.50 -13.48 -32.31
C PRO A 240 -11.26 -13.13 -33.78
N VAL A 241 -10.17 -12.45 -34.08
CA VAL A 241 -9.81 -12.00 -35.42
C VAL A 241 -8.42 -12.50 -35.80
N TRP A 242 -8.24 -12.88 -37.04
CA TRP A 242 -6.95 -13.35 -37.55
C TRP A 242 -5.85 -12.30 -37.48
N THR A 243 -6.20 -11.03 -37.57
CA THR A 243 -5.26 -9.91 -37.56
C THR A 243 -4.42 -9.87 -36.30
N THR A 244 -4.96 -10.28 -35.13
CA THR A 244 -4.20 -10.33 -33.88
C THR A 244 -3.13 -11.42 -33.89
N GLU A 245 -3.43 -12.58 -34.47
CA GLU A 245 -2.45 -13.67 -34.66
C GLU A 245 -1.34 -13.25 -35.64
N GLN A 246 -1.72 -12.63 -36.77
CA GLN A 246 -0.79 -12.07 -37.76
C GLN A 246 0.17 -11.08 -37.10
N VAL A 247 -0.33 -10.17 -36.27
CA VAL A 247 0.51 -9.21 -35.54
C VAL A 247 1.47 -9.93 -34.61
N MET A 248 1.01 -10.92 -33.83
CA MET A 248 1.88 -11.65 -32.89
C MET A 248 3.00 -12.41 -33.63
N GLU A 249 2.71 -13.01 -34.80
CA GLU A 249 3.69 -13.69 -35.63
C GLU A 249 4.69 -12.73 -36.29
N GLY A 250 4.21 -11.50 -36.66
CA GLY A 250 5.02 -10.48 -37.31
C GLY A 250 5.89 -9.63 -36.38
N LEU A 251 5.78 -9.79 -35.05
CA LEU A 251 6.64 -9.09 -34.11
C LEU A 251 8.11 -9.54 -34.25
N PRO A 252 9.09 -8.63 -34.07
CA PRO A 252 10.52 -8.97 -34.10
C PRO A 252 10.99 -9.80 -32.89
N TYR A 253 10.08 -10.20 -32.02
CA TYR A 253 10.29 -11.00 -30.81
C TYR A 253 9.06 -11.85 -30.52
N HIS A 254 9.24 -12.95 -29.80
CA HIS A 254 8.13 -13.77 -29.33
C HIS A 254 7.61 -13.25 -28.00
N LEU A 255 6.28 -13.28 -27.83
CA LEU A 255 5.66 -12.96 -26.54
C LEU A 255 6.07 -14.01 -25.49
N THR A 256 6.28 -13.59 -24.26
CA THR A 256 6.53 -14.51 -23.13
C THR A 256 5.27 -15.33 -22.81
N LYS A 257 5.43 -16.42 -22.09
CA LYS A 257 4.29 -17.24 -21.67
C LYS A 257 3.29 -16.44 -20.83
N ALA A 258 3.79 -15.58 -19.92
CA ALA A 258 2.94 -14.71 -19.11
C ALA A 258 2.17 -13.68 -19.96
N GLN A 259 2.79 -13.11 -20.99
CA GLN A 259 2.12 -12.22 -21.93
C GLN A 259 1.04 -12.95 -22.75
N LEU A 260 1.33 -14.14 -23.26
CA LEU A 260 0.36 -14.98 -23.99
C LEU A 260 -0.83 -15.36 -23.11
N ASN A 261 -0.58 -15.77 -21.88
CA ASN A 261 -1.66 -16.07 -20.94
C ASN A 261 -2.55 -14.83 -20.69
N ALA A 262 -1.94 -13.68 -20.41
CA ALA A 262 -2.67 -12.43 -20.21
C ALA A 262 -3.45 -12.01 -21.46
N TRP A 263 -2.89 -12.23 -22.68
CA TRP A 263 -3.60 -11.98 -23.92
C TRP A 263 -4.83 -12.85 -24.08
N HIS A 264 -4.69 -14.19 -23.88
CA HIS A 264 -5.82 -15.09 -23.96
C HIS A 264 -6.93 -14.81 -22.94
N GLU A 265 -6.56 -14.32 -21.74
CA GLU A 265 -7.54 -13.85 -20.76
C GLU A 265 -8.29 -12.61 -21.25
N ILE A 266 -7.58 -11.63 -21.82
CA ILE A 266 -8.18 -10.41 -22.41
C ILE A 266 -9.09 -10.76 -23.59
N GLU A 267 -8.61 -11.57 -24.53
CA GLU A 267 -9.38 -11.99 -25.71
C GLU A 267 -10.64 -12.75 -25.33
N ARG A 268 -10.53 -13.70 -24.39
CA ARG A 268 -11.68 -14.44 -23.87
C ARG A 268 -12.73 -13.51 -23.28
N ASP A 269 -12.32 -12.50 -22.51
CA ASP A 269 -13.25 -11.59 -21.85
C ASP A 269 -13.89 -10.62 -22.85
N LEU A 270 -13.13 -10.08 -23.82
CA LEU A 270 -13.65 -9.23 -24.91
C LEU A 270 -14.67 -9.99 -25.76
N CYS A 271 -14.43 -11.28 -26.00
CA CYS A 271 -15.31 -12.14 -26.78
C CYS A 271 -16.41 -12.81 -25.92
N GLY A 272 -16.47 -12.51 -24.63
CA GLY A 272 -17.42 -13.08 -23.67
C GLY A 272 -18.80 -12.42 -23.72
N HIS A 273 -19.71 -12.96 -22.90
CA HIS A 273 -21.10 -12.48 -22.80
C HIS A 273 -21.25 -11.30 -21.82
N THR A 274 -20.22 -11.03 -21.01
CA THR A 274 -20.20 -9.98 -19.99
C THR A 274 -19.17 -8.90 -20.34
N LEU A 275 -19.30 -7.72 -19.75
CA LEU A 275 -18.36 -6.64 -19.95
C LEU A 275 -17.01 -6.97 -19.28
N MET A 276 -15.91 -6.88 -20.03
CA MET A 276 -14.57 -7.00 -19.46
C MET A 276 -14.27 -5.81 -18.56
N SER A 277 -13.81 -6.09 -17.34
CA SER A 277 -13.23 -5.12 -16.41
C SER A 277 -11.95 -5.73 -15.84
N ARG A 278 -10.78 -5.45 -16.47
CA ARG A 278 -9.54 -6.19 -16.22
C ARG A 278 -8.34 -5.27 -15.93
N LEU A 279 -7.53 -5.67 -14.94
CA LEU A 279 -6.23 -5.07 -14.61
C LEU A 279 -5.11 -5.97 -15.15
N VAL A 280 -4.28 -5.43 -16.04
CA VAL A 280 -3.01 -6.06 -16.44
C VAL A 280 -1.89 -5.44 -15.63
N GLN A 281 -1.31 -6.25 -14.77
CA GLN A 281 -0.23 -5.86 -13.90
C GLN A 281 1.08 -6.51 -14.32
N GLY A 282 2.17 -5.75 -14.31
CA GLY A 282 3.50 -6.27 -14.62
C GLY A 282 4.55 -5.21 -14.38
N ASP A 283 5.79 -5.63 -14.23
CA ASP A 283 6.92 -4.74 -14.00
C ASP A 283 7.13 -3.74 -15.15
N VAL A 284 7.91 -2.69 -14.90
CA VAL A 284 8.30 -1.72 -15.94
C VAL A 284 9.04 -2.44 -17.06
N GLY A 285 8.51 -2.33 -18.29
CA GLY A 285 9.08 -3.00 -19.46
C GLY A 285 8.74 -4.49 -19.59
N SER A 286 7.72 -5.00 -18.89
CA SER A 286 7.17 -6.35 -19.08
C SER A 286 6.36 -6.51 -20.39
N GLY A 287 6.18 -5.42 -21.17
CA GLY A 287 5.52 -5.47 -22.46
C GLY A 287 3.99 -5.36 -22.42
N LYS A 288 3.40 -4.73 -21.42
CA LYS A 288 1.94 -4.49 -21.32
C LYS A 288 1.37 -3.77 -22.55
N THR A 289 2.13 -2.85 -23.13
CA THR A 289 1.69 -2.01 -24.26
C THR A 289 1.27 -2.83 -25.48
N ILE A 290 1.97 -3.94 -25.79
CA ILE A 290 1.59 -4.77 -26.95
C ILE A 290 0.23 -5.44 -26.73
N LEU A 291 -0.13 -5.83 -25.50
CA LEU A 291 -1.44 -6.39 -25.20
C LEU A 291 -2.55 -5.35 -25.38
N ALA A 292 -2.28 -4.10 -25.00
CA ALA A 292 -3.20 -2.99 -25.29
C ALA A 292 -3.39 -2.79 -26.81
N PHE A 293 -2.33 -2.86 -27.59
CA PHE A 293 -2.40 -2.72 -29.05
C PHE A 293 -3.19 -3.87 -29.69
N LEU A 294 -2.97 -5.10 -29.26
CA LEU A 294 -3.75 -6.26 -29.72
C LEU A 294 -5.24 -6.10 -29.38
N ALA A 295 -5.56 -5.63 -28.16
CA ALA A 295 -6.94 -5.40 -27.74
C ALA A 295 -7.61 -4.28 -28.58
N MET A 296 -6.88 -3.20 -28.91
CA MET A 296 -7.39 -2.14 -29.79
C MET A 296 -7.66 -2.65 -31.21
N ILE A 297 -6.74 -3.45 -31.79
CA ILE A 297 -6.92 -4.05 -33.11
C ILE A 297 -8.13 -4.98 -33.13
N LEU A 298 -8.26 -5.87 -32.15
CA LEU A 298 -9.42 -6.76 -32.03
C LEU A 298 -10.73 -5.97 -31.96
N THR A 299 -10.76 -4.89 -31.19
CA THR A 299 -11.94 -4.03 -31.02
C THR A 299 -12.34 -3.37 -32.36
N VAL A 300 -11.35 -2.82 -33.10
CA VAL A 300 -11.59 -2.15 -34.36
C VAL A 300 -12.06 -3.11 -35.44
N GLU A 301 -11.44 -4.29 -35.55
CA GLU A 301 -11.84 -5.32 -36.51
C GLU A 301 -13.28 -5.84 -36.26
N ASN A 302 -13.78 -5.67 -35.03
CA ASN A 302 -15.19 -5.95 -34.70
C ASN A 302 -16.12 -4.75 -34.91
N GLY A 303 -15.65 -3.63 -35.50
CA GLY A 303 -16.45 -2.46 -35.86
C GLY A 303 -16.69 -1.49 -34.71
N TYR A 304 -15.91 -1.55 -33.62
CA TYR A 304 -16.00 -0.66 -32.47
C TYR A 304 -14.81 0.30 -32.38
N GLN A 305 -14.99 1.37 -31.63
CA GLN A 305 -13.91 2.30 -31.31
C GLN A 305 -13.16 1.88 -30.06
N ALA A 306 -11.84 2.11 -30.03
CA ALA A 306 -10.97 1.88 -28.87
C ALA A 306 -10.28 3.18 -28.44
N ALA A 307 -10.30 3.49 -27.13
CA ALA A 307 -9.64 4.64 -26.55
C ALA A 307 -8.52 4.23 -25.61
N LEU A 308 -7.30 4.75 -25.82
CA LEU A 308 -6.14 4.58 -24.94
C LEU A 308 -5.83 5.89 -24.23
N MET A 309 -6.04 5.93 -22.93
CA MET A 309 -5.79 7.08 -22.09
C MET A 309 -4.49 6.92 -21.30
N VAL A 310 -3.63 7.93 -21.35
CA VAL A 310 -2.33 7.94 -20.69
C VAL A 310 -2.11 9.23 -19.90
N PRO A 311 -1.24 9.25 -18.87
CA PRO A 311 -1.11 10.39 -17.97
C PRO A 311 -0.45 11.64 -18.58
N THR A 312 0.35 11.50 -19.61
CA THR A 312 1.12 12.62 -20.18
C THR A 312 1.08 12.66 -21.70
N GLU A 313 1.25 13.87 -22.23
CA GLU A 313 1.28 14.10 -23.69
C GLU A 313 2.46 13.39 -24.35
N VAL A 314 3.61 13.35 -23.68
CA VAL A 314 4.79 12.66 -24.23
C VAL A 314 4.53 11.16 -24.38
N LEU A 315 3.88 10.55 -23.38
CA LEU A 315 3.52 9.14 -23.45
C LEU A 315 2.44 8.89 -24.50
N ALA A 316 1.48 9.82 -24.64
CA ALA A 316 0.46 9.74 -25.70
C ALA A 316 1.09 9.77 -27.11
N ASN A 317 2.05 10.67 -27.34
CA ASN A 317 2.80 10.72 -28.59
C ASN A 317 3.57 9.41 -28.84
N GLN A 318 4.28 8.89 -27.84
CA GLN A 318 5.04 7.63 -27.97
C GLN A 318 4.14 6.43 -28.32
N HIS A 319 2.99 6.29 -27.64
CA HIS A 319 2.05 5.23 -27.97
C HIS A 319 1.42 5.41 -29.35
N PHE A 320 1.10 6.65 -29.73
CA PHE A 320 0.57 6.95 -31.04
C PHE A 320 1.58 6.60 -32.15
N GLU A 321 2.83 7.03 -32.02
CA GLU A 321 3.90 6.71 -32.99
C GLU A 321 4.16 5.20 -33.03
N ALA A 322 4.23 4.53 -31.88
CA ALA A 322 4.46 3.08 -31.81
C ALA A 322 3.31 2.29 -32.41
N PHE A 323 2.06 2.68 -32.17
CA PHE A 323 0.89 2.03 -32.75
C PHE A 323 0.81 2.27 -34.27
N THR A 324 1.02 3.51 -34.72
CA THR A 324 1.03 3.86 -36.15
C THR A 324 2.10 3.05 -36.90
N LYS A 325 3.29 2.97 -36.34
CA LYS A 325 4.37 2.14 -36.90
C LYS A 325 4.00 0.67 -36.98
N LEU A 326 3.38 0.12 -35.91
CA LEU A 326 2.96 -1.27 -35.89
C LEU A 326 1.94 -1.59 -36.98
N ILE A 327 0.90 -0.74 -37.15
CA ILE A 327 -0.13 -0.98 -38.19
C ILE A 327 0.42 -0.78 -39.61
N GLU A 328 1.39 0.12 -39.82
CA GLU A 328 2.08 0.28 -41.07
C GLU A 328 2.97 -0.93 -41.41
N GLU A 329 3.79 -1.42 -40.46
CA GLU A 329 4.66 -2.59 -40.66
C GLU A 329 3.87 -3.89 -40.88
N GLN A 330 2.65 -4.00 -40.30
CA GLN A 330 1.79 -5.17 -40.42
C GLN A 330 0.69 -4.99 -41.52
N GLU A 331 0.72 -3.90 -42.27
CA GLU A 331 -0.22 -3.59 -43.36
C GLU A 331 -1.71 -3.60 -42.91
N ILE A 332 -2.01 -3.14 -41.69
CA ILE A 332 -3.37 -3.10 -41.13
C ILE A 332 -4.05 -1.80 -41.55
N SER A 333 -4.91 -1.87 -42.55
CA SER A 333 -5.61 -0.69 -43.10
C SER A 333 -6.92 -0.33 -42.40
N SER A 334 -7.43 -1.18 -41.54
CA SER A 334 -8.70 -0.98 -40.78
C SER A 334 -8.56 0.02 -39.62
N CYS A 335 -7.36 0.21 -39.08
CA CYS A 335 -7.11 1.08 -37.95
C CYS A 335 -6.78 2.51 -38.36
N HIS A 336 -7.56 3.48 -37.87
CA HIS A 336 -7.40 4.91 -38.15
C HIS A 336 -7.11 5.65 -36.82
N PRO A 337 -5.82 5.73 -36.38
CA PRO A 337 -5.46 6.34 -35.13
C PRO A 337 -5.48 7.87 -35.19
N VAL A 338 -5.98 8.49 -34.11
CA VAL A 338 -5.90 9.94 -33.86
C VAL A 338 -5.32 10.23 -32.51
N LEU A 339 -4.59 11.34 -32.40
CA LEU A 339 -3.96 11.81 -31.16
C LEU A 339 -4.69 13.03 -30.62
N LEU A 340 -5.22 12.93 -29.39
CA LEU A 340 -5.93 14.02 -28.73
C LEU A 340 -5.31 14.34 -27.37
N THR A 341 -4.64 15.49 -27.28
CA THR A 341 -3.95 15.96 -26.06
C THR A 341 -4.39 17.36 -25.67
N GLY A 342 -3.91 17.84 -24.52
CA GLY A 342 -4.15 19.21 -24.06
C GLY A 342 -3.61 20.27 -25.05
N SER A 343 -2.42 20.01 -25.61
CA SER A 343 -1.72 20.92 -26.54
C SER A 343 -2.25 20.90 -27.97
N THR A 344 -3.12 19.94 -28.35
CA THR A 344 -3.76 19.90 -29.67
C THR A 344 -4.48 21.22 -29.96
N THR A 345 -4.24 21.81 -31.13
CA THR A 345 -4.82 23.10 -31.49
C THR A 345 -6.34 23.05 -31.61
N GLN A 346 -7.03 24.17 -31.42
CA GLN A 346 -8.51 24.23 -31.47
C GLN A 346 -9.06 23.81 -32.86
N LYS A 347 -8.31 24.09 -33.94
CA LYS A 347 -8.69 23.68 -35.30
C LYS A 347 -8.62 22.16 -35.44
N GLU A 348 -7.53 21.57 -34.96
CA GLU A 348 -7.33 20.11 -35.00
C GLU A 348 -8.32 19.40 -34.07
N LYS A 349 -8.56 19.93 -32.85
CA LYS A 349 -9.58 19.38 -31.93
C LYS A 349 -10.94 19.28 -32.61
N ARG A 350 -11.37 20.31 -33.34
CA ARG A 350 -12.66 20.27 -34.06
C ARG A 350 -12.68 19.20 -35.15
N ARG A 351 -11.58 19.02 -35.89
CA ARG A 351 -11.45 17.96 -36.88
C ARG A 351 -11.54 16.60 -36.23
N ILE A 352 -10.70 16.35 -35.22
CA ILE A 352 -10.64 15.08 -34.49
C ILE A 352 -12.00 14.73 -33.84
N TYR A 353 -12.70 15.71 -33.24
CA TYR A 353 -14.03 15.48 -32.66
C TYR A 353 -15.04 15.06 -33.74
N GLY A 354 -14.96 15.61 -34.97
CA GLY A 354 -15.79 15.19 -36.09
C GLY A 354 -15.48 13.77 -36.53
N GLU A 355 -14.20 13.42 -36.68
CA GLU A 355 -13.75 12.08 -37.07
C GLU A 355 -14.11 10.99 -36.02
N ILE A 356 -14.05 11.33 -34.71
CA ILE A 356 -14.50 10.43 -33.64
C ILE A 356 -16.03 10.24 -33.70
N ALA A 357 -16.78 11.33 -33.87
CA ALA A 357 -18.23 11.29 -33.89
C ALA A 357 -18.81 10.61 -35.12
N SER A 358 -18.07 10.58 -36.24
CA SER A 358 -18.44 9.87 -37.48
C SER A 358 -17.95 8.42 -37.52
N GLY A 359 -17.13 7.97 -36.55
CA GLY A 359 -16.50 6.65 -36.58
C GLY A 359 -15.30 6.52 -37.51
N GLU A 360 -14.95 7.59 -38.27
CA GLU A 360 -13.78 7.59 -39.15
C GLU A 360 -12.49 7.37 -38.36
N ALA A 361 -12.35 8.04 -37.18
CA ALA A 361 -11.32 7.73 -36.22
C ALA A 361 -11.82 6.63 -35.28
N ASN A 362 -11.18 5.46 -35.34
CA ASN A 362 -11.59 4.28 -34.56
C ASN A 362 -10.56 3.86 -33.48
N VAL A 363 -9.34 4.41 -33.51
CA VAL A 363 -8.34 4.31 -32.46
C VAL A 363 -8.01 5.71 -31.93
N ILE A 364 -8.34 5.97 -30.66
CA ILE A 364 -8.19 7.29 -30.08
C ILE A 364 -7.16 7.23 -28.94
N ILE A 365 -5.98 7.81 -29.15
CA ILE A 365 -4.90 7.83 -28.15
C ILE A 365 -4.79 9.26 -27.61
N GLY A 366 -4.69 9.40 -26.26
CA GLY A 366 -4.58 10.74 -25.71
C GLY A 366 -4.47 10.79 -24.20
N THR A 367 -4.64 12.00 -23.67
CA THR A 367 -4.62 12.26 -22.23
C THR A 367 -6.05 12.44 -21.68
N HIS A 368 -6.20 13.05 -20.51
CA HIS A 368 -7.50 13.43 -19.95
C HIS A 368 -8.40 14.24 -20.92
N ALA A 369 -7.88 14.70 -22.05
CA ALA A 369 -8.67 15.34 -23.09
C ALA A 369 -9.76 14.42 -23.68
N LEU A 370 -9.56 13.08 -23.61
CA LEU A 370 -10.51 12.05 -24.05
C LEU A 370 -11.81 12.03 -23.24
N ILE A 371 -11.76 12.51 -21.98
CA ILE A 371 -12.90 12.47 -21.05
C ILE A 371 -13.76 13.74 -21.15
N GLN A 372 -13.31 14.77 -21.88
CA GLN A 372 -14.04 16.04 -21.97
C GLN A 372 -15.43 15.84 -22.61
N GLU A 373 -16.43 16.57 -22.10
CA GLU A 373 -17.83 16.47 -22.58
C GLU A 373 -18.02 16.68 -24.09
N LYS A 374 -17.08 17.35 -24.73
CA LYS A 374 -17.11 17.64 -26.16
C LYS A 374 -16.72 16.46 -27.05
N VAL A 375 -16.13 15.41 -26.47
CA VAL A 375 -15.78 14.20 -27.20
C VAL A 375 -16.99 13.27 -27.20
N VAL A 376 -17.61 13.13 -28.35
CA VAL A 376 -18.74 12.21 -28.56
C VAL A 376 -18.23 11.04 -29.38
N TYR A 377 -18.30 9.84 -28.83
CA TYR A 377 -17.95 8.61 -29.52
C TYR A 377 -19.17 8.05 -30.25
N GLU A 378 -18.98 7.50 -31.45
CA GLU A 378 -20.05 6.83 -32.18
C GLU A 378 -20.37 5.46 -31.55
N ASN A 379 -19.32 4.65 -31.30
CA ASN A 379 -19.46 3.28 -30.85
C ASN A 379 -18.25 2.81 -30.04
N LEU A 380 -18.03 3.40 -28.87
CA LEU A 380 -16.88 3.12 -27.99
C LEU A 380 -17.02 1.75 -27.31
N GLY A 381 -16.30 0.75 -27.82
CA GLY A 381 -16.32 -0.62 -27.29
C GLY A 381 -15.23 -0.93 -26.25
N LEU A 382 -14.09 -0.22 -26.28
CA LEU A 382 -12.97 -0.49 -25.37
C LEU A 382 -12.33 0.80 -24.87
N VAL A 383 -12.11 0.86 -23.55
CA VAL A 383 -11.32 1.91 -22.88
C VAL A 383 -10.11 1.27 -22.22
N ILE A 384 -8.93 1.76 -22.55
CA ILE A 384 -7.67 1.34 -21.94
C ILE A 384 -7.09 2.52 -21.16
N THR A 385 -6.67 2.27 -19.91
CA THR A 385 -6.00 3.28 -19.08
C THR A 385 -4.61 2.77 -18.65
N ASP A 386 -3.57 3.55 -18.93
CA ASP A 386 -2.21 3.25 -18.49
C ASP A 386 -1.87 4.06 -17.22
N GLU A 387 -1.12 3.44 -16.27
CA GLU A 387 -0.71 4.08 -15.02
C GLU A 387 -1.88 4.56 -14.13
N GLN A 388 -2.80 3.65 -13.77
CA GLN A 388 -4.06 3.93 -13.05
C GLN A 388 -3.92 4.76 -11.78
N HIS A 389 -2.84 4.63 -11.02
CA HIS A 389 -2.65 5.35 -9.75
C HIS A 389 -2.72 6.88 -9.87
N ARG A 390 -2.68 7.42 -11.10
CA ARG A 390 -2.81 8.84 -11.39
C ARG A 390 -4.20 9.27 -11.89
N PHE A 391 -5.11 8.30 -12.12
CA PHE A 391 -6.49 8.55 -12.57
C PHE A 391 -7.51 8.06 -11.55
N GLY A 392 -8.33 8.96 -11.03
CA GLY A 392 -9.35 8.63 -10.02
C GLY A 392 -10.52 7.82 -10.59
N VAL A 393 -11.23 7.10 -9.70
CA VAL A 393 -12.46 6.33 -10.00
C VAL A 393 -13.48 7.16 -10.78
N LYS A 394 -13.69 8.43 -10.40
CA LYS A 394 -14.61 9.38 -11.09
C LYS A 394 -14.30 9.62 -12.56
N GLN A 395 -13.06 9.47 -12.99
CA GLN A 395 -12.65 9.68 -14.38
C GLN A 395 -12.97 8.45 -15.24
N ARG A 396 -12.92 7.24 -14.67
CA ARG A 396 -13.39 6.01 -15.30
C ARG A 396 -14.90 6.04 -15.47
N GLU A 397 -15.63 6.38 -14.40
CA GLU A 397 -17.09 6.53 -14.43
C GLU A 397 -17.56 7.52 -15.49
N ALA A 398 -16.83 8.63 -15.71
CA ALA A 398 -17.19 9.62 -16.70
C ALA A 398 -17.12 9.10 -18.15
N LEU A 399 -16.31 8.08 -18.45
CA LEU A 399 -16.28 7.40 -19.76
C LEU A 399 -17.36 6.31 -19.86
N THR A 400 -17.69 5.64 -18.75
CA THR A 400 -18.68 4.57 -18.72
C THR A 400 -20.14 5.08 -18.66
N THR A 401 -20.39 6.32 -18.23
CA THR A 401 -21.76 6.88 -18.06
C THR A 401 -22.34 7.49 -19.36
N ARG A 402 -21.61 7.50 -20.49
CA ARG A 402 -22.01 8.19 -21.73
C ARG A 402 -22.66 7.29 -22.79
N GLY A 403 -23.37 6.27 -22.41
CA GLY A 403 -24.01 5.33 -23.31
C GLY A 403 -23.98 3.92 -22.74
N ASN A 404 -23.87 2.91 -23.61
CA ASN A 404 -23.57 1.56 -23.19
C ASN A 404 -22.14 1.53 -22.61
N ALA A 405 -21.96 0.89 -21.46
CA ALA A 405 -20.66 0.78 -20.80
C ALA A 405 -19.67 0.00 -21.70
N PRO A 406 -18.50 0.55 -22.04
CA PRO A 406 -17.47 -0.15 -22.82
C PRO A 406 -16.72 -1.17 -21.95
N HIS A 407 -16.02 -2.10 -22.61
CA HIS A 407 -15.01 -2.91 -21.94
C HIS A 407 -13.89 -2.02 -21.36
N VAL A 408 -13.36 -2.37 -20.20
CA VAL A 408 -12.32 -1.61 -19.50
C VAL A 408 -11.08 -2.47 -19.32
N LEU A 409 -9.94 -1.97 -19.80
CA LEU A 409 -8.62 -2.55 -19.58
C LEU A 409 -7.74 -1.54 -18.86
N VAL A 410 -7.29 -1.90 -17.67
CA VAL A 410 -6.40 -1.07 -16.86
C VAL A 410 -5.00 -1.67 -16.89
N MET A 411 -3.98 -0.84 -17.09
CA MET A 411 -2.58 -1.26 -17.01
C MET A 411 -1.88 -0.60 -15.82
N SER A 412 -1.07 -1.35 -15.09
CA SER A 412 -0.24 -0.83 -14.00
C SER A 412 1.20 -1.31 -14.12
N ALA A 413 2.15 -0.37 -14.01
CA ALA A 413 3.57 -0.67 -13.92
C ALA A 413 4.06 -0.80 -12.47
N THR A 414 3.17 -0.58 -11.48
CA THR A 414 3.47 -0.89 -10.09
C THR A 414 3.16 -2.34 -9.82
N PRO A 415 4.16 -3.18 -9.56
CA PRO A 415 3.90 -4.52 -9.09
C PRO A 415 3.32 -4.45 -7.67
N ILE A 416 2.05 -4.79 -7.53
CA ILE A 416 1.35 -4.90 -6.25
C ILE A 416 1.15 -6.40 -6.01
N PRO A 417 1.44 -6.95 -4.83
CA PRO A 417 1.15 -8.34 -4.53
C PRO A 417 -0.30 -8.71 -4.90
N ARG A 418 -0.50 -9.88 -5.52
CA ARG A 418 -1.81 -10.30 -6.06
C ARG A 418 -2.93 -10.20 -5.03
N THR A 419 -2.65 -10.58 -3.80
CA THR A 419 -3.57 -10.51 -2.67
C THR A 419 -4.03 -9.08 -2.37
N LEU A 420 -3.12 -8.12 -2.44
CA LEU A 420 -3.42 -6.71 -2.23
C LEU A 420 -4.17 -6.11 -3.43
N ALA A 421 -3.85 -6.54 -4.63
CA ALA A 421 -4.53 -6.10 -5.83
C ALA A 421 -6.02 -6.47 -5.82
N ILE A 422 -6.39 -7.64 -5.27
CA ILE A 422 -7.79 -8.07 -5.08
C ILE A 422 -8.54 -7.11 -4.14
N ILE A 423 -7.88 -6.58 -3.10
CA ILE A 423 -8.50 -5.65 -2.17
C ILE A 423 -8.65 -4.26 -2.76
N VAL A 424 -7.59 -3.76 -3.42
CA VAL A 424 -7.54 -2.39 -3.94
C VAL A 424 -8.37 -2.25 -5.22
N TYR A 425 -8.47 -3.30 -6.01
CA TYR A 425 -9.11 -3.35 -7.32
C TYR A 425 -10.14 -4.48 -7.41
N GLY A 426 -10.87 -4.73 -6.34
CA GLY A 426 -11.80 -5.86 -6.25
C GLY A 426 -12.89 -5.89 -7.33
N ASP A 427 -13.09 -4.75 -8.02
CA ASP A 427 -13.94 -4.60 -9.19
C ASP A 427 -13.30 -5.06 -10.52
N LEU A 428 -12.00 -5.40 -10.52
CA LEU A 428 -11.26 -5.80 -11.72
C LEU A 428 -10.78 -7.26 -11.65
N ASP A 429 -10.81 -7.95 -12.78
CA ASP A 429 -10.08 -9.19 -12.97
C ASP A 429 -8.59 -8.90 -13.12
N ILE A 430 -7.72 -9.78 -12.66
CA ILE A 430 -6.28 -9.51 -12.60
C ILE A 430 -5.52 -10.47 -13.47
N SER A 431 -4.77 -9.93 -14.45
CA SER A 431 -3.75 -10.64 -15.21
C SER A 431 -2.36 -10.17 -14.79
N ILE A 432 -1.47 -11.09 -14.47
CA ILE A 432 -0.11 -10.80 -14.02
C ILE A 432 0.91 -11.18 -15.09
N ILE A 433 1.80 -10.23 -15.42
CA ILE A 433 2.98 -10.47 -16.26
C ILE A 433 4.20 -10.43 -15.34
N ASP A 434 4.60 -11.58 -14.85
CA ASP A 434 5.73 -11.79 -13.93
C ASP A 434 7.04 -12.15 -14.65
N GLU A 435 7.02 -12.17 -15.98
CA GLU A 435 8.18 -12.45 -16.83
C GLU A 435 8.64 -11.15 -17.54
N LEU A 436 9.96 -11.01 -17.68
CA LEU A 436 10.57 -9.98 -18.52
C LEU A 436 10.95 -10.57 -19.88
N PRO A 437 10.87 -9.79 -20.99
CA PRO A 437 11.33 -10.23 -22.30
C PRO A 437 12.79 -10.71 -22.28
N ALA A 438 13.09 -11.83 -22.96
CA ALA A 438 14.36 -12.55 -22.89
C ALA A 438 15.61 -11.73 -23.31
N MET A 439 15.43 -10.64 -24.10
CA MET A 439 16.53 -9.82 -24.57
C MET A 439 16.98 -8.72 -23.58
N ARG A 440 16.34 -8.61 -22.43
CA ARG A 440 16.65 -7.56 -21.45
C ARG A 440 17.79 -7.98 -20.54
N LEU A 441 18.88 -7.18 -20.51
CA LEU A 441 19.97 -7.41 -19.59
C LEU A 441 19.60 -6.99 -18.15
N PRO A 442 19.95 -7.79 -17.13
CA PRO A 442 19.73 -7.39 -15.74
C PRO A 442 20.46 -6.09 -15.40
N ILE A 443 19.78 -5.17 -14.72
CA ILE A 443 20.38 -3.91 -14.28
C ILE A 443 21.34 -4.20 -13.12
N LYS A 444 22.58 -3.68 -13.20
CA LYS A 444 23.54 -3.77 -12.11
C LYS A 444 23.31 -2.65 -11.11
N ASN A 445 23.03 -3.03 -9.87
CA ASN A 445 22.72 -2.09 -8.81
C ASN A 445 23.88 -1.95 -7.82
N CYS A 446 24.03 -0.78 -7.19
CA CYS A 446 24.88 -0.59 -6.01
C CYS A 446 24.25 0.43 -5.05
N VAL A 447 24.35 0.16 -3.75
CA VAL A 447 24.05 1.11 -2.68
C VAL A 447 25.38 1.57 -2.08
N VAL A 448 25.61 2.89 -2.06
CA VAL A 448 26.89 3.47 -1.67
C VAL A 448 26.68 4.77 -0.89
N GLY A 449 27.62 5.09 0.00
CA GLY A 449 27.62 6.35 0.73
C GLY A 449 28.09 7.53 -0.13
N THR A 450 27.89 8.74 0.38
CA THR A 450 28.23 10.01 -0.32
C THR A 450 29.71 10.16 -0.68
N SER A 451 30.62 9.48 0.01
CA SER A 451 32.06 9.43 -0.30
C SER A 451 32.34 8.79 -1.67
N TYR A 452 31.40 8.05 -2.23
CA TYR A 452 31.54 7.42 -3.55
C TYR A 452 31.25 8.38 -4.72
N ARG A 453 30.69 9.58 -4.49
CA ARG A 453 30.29 10.55 -5.53
C ARG A 453 31.36 10.80 -6.60
N PRO A 454 32.64 11.04 -6.28
CA PRO A 454 33.64 11.28 -7.32
C PRO A 454 33.81 10.09 -8.28
N LYS A 455 33.73 8.87 -7.77
CA LYS A 455 33.77 7.64 -8.59
C LYS A 455 32.52 7.50 -9.46
N ALA A 456 31.35 7.84 -8.93
CA ALA A 456 30.09 7.83 -9.69
C ALA A 456 30.13 8.85 -10.83
N TYR A 457 30.64 10.05 -10.60
CA TYR A 457 30.78 11.08 -11.65
C TYR A 457 31.74 10.64 -12.75
N SER A 458 32.93 10.11 -12.39
CA SER A 458 33.87 9.58 -13.38
C SER A 458 33.27 8.40 -14.18
N PHE A 459 32.40 7.60 -13.54
CA PHE A 459 31.72 6.51 -14.22
C PHE A 459 30.68 7.06 -15.22
N ILE A 460 29.88 8.05 -14.81
CA ILE A 460 28.88 8.72 -15.68
C ILE A 460 29.60 9.37 -16.88
N GLU A 461 30.70 10.13 -16.64
CA GLU A 461 31.47 10.75 -17.71
C GLU A 461 31.95 9.72 -18.72
N ARG A 462 32.50 8.60 -18.27
CA ARG A 462 32.96 7.52 -19.16
C ARG A 462 31.80 6.98 -20.00
N GLN A 463 30.63 6.72 -19.40
CA GLN A 463 29.46 6.23 -20.11
C GLN A 463 28.94 7.25 -21.15
N VAL A 464 28.98 8.53 -20.82
CA VAL A 464 28.64 9.60 -21.75
C VAL A 464 29.60 9.66 -22.93
N ARG A 465 30.92 9.50 -22.68
CA ARG A 465 31.93 9.44 -23.76
C ARG A 465 31.80 8.21 -24.64
N GLU A 466 31.22 7.12 -24.12
CA GLU A 466 30.84 5.95 -24.90
C GLU A 466 29.52 6.15 -25.69
N GLY A 467 28.98 7.38 -25.68
CA GLY A 467 27.75 7.76 -26.38
C GLY A 467 26.46 7.40 -25.62
N ARG A 468 26.50 7.14 -24.30
CA ARG A 468 25.35 6.83 -23.46
C ARG A 468 24.81 8.08 -22.79
N GLN A 469 23.64 7.93 -22.15
CA GLN A 469 23.00 8.99 -21.38
C GLN A 469 22.76 8.56 -19.94
N ALA A 470 22.67 9.53 -19.02
CA ALA A 470 22.49 9.30 -17.61
C ALA A 470 21.36 10.16 -17.01
N TYR A 471 20.64 9.57 -16.07
CA TYR A 471 19.76 10.28 -15.15
C TYR A 471 20.45 10.49 -13.80
N VAL A 472 20.24 11.65 -13.20
CA VAL A 472 20.59 11.95 -11.81
C VAL A 472 19.34 12.46 -11.12
N ILE A 473 18.89 11.74 -10.10
CA ILE A 473 17.65 12.05 -9.40
C ILE A 473 17.94 12.64 -8.03
N CYS A 474 17.35 13.80 -7.74
CA CYS A 474 17.41 14.47 -6.44
C CYS A 474 16.03 14.50 -5.78
N PRO A 475 15.93 14.44 -4.43
CA PRO A 475 14.65 14.41 -3.74
C PRO A 475 13.90 15.74 -3.77
N MET A 476 14.59 16.87 -3.95
CA MET A 476 14.02 18.22 -3.84
C MET A 476 14.31 19.08 -5.07
N VAL A 477 13.52 20.14 -5.25
CA VAL A 477 13.70 21.13 -6.34
C VAL A 477 14.67 22.22 -5.92
N GLU A 478 14.51 22.76 -4.71
CA GLU A 478 15.25 23.86 -4.11
C GLU A 478 15.48 23.55 -2.62
N GLU A 479 16.45 24.20 -2.02
CA GLU A 479 16.68 24.12 -0.59
C GLU A 479 15.47 24.68 0.19
N SER A 480 14.99 23.95 1.19
CA SER A 480 13.92 24.39 2.08
C SER A 480 14.43 24.43 3.51
N GLU A 481 14.05 25.45 4.28
CA GLU A 481 14.47 25.61 5.68
C GLU A 481 14.17 24.33 6.49
N GLY A 482 15.22 23.71 7.03
CA GLY A 482 15.12 22.53 7.89
C GLY A 482 15.05 21.17 7.18
N ALA A 483 15.22 21.09 5.86
CA ALA A 483 15.26 19.84 5.12
C ALA A 483 16.69 19.56 4.58
N ASP A 484 17.39 18.61 5.20
CA ASP A 484 18.66 18.09 4.68
C ASP A 484 18.42 17.22 3.45
N GLY A 485 19.08 17.55 2.32
CA GLY A 485 19.03 16.72 1.09
C GLY A 485 19.45 17.48 -0.14
N GLU A 486 19.91 16.76 -1.16
CA GLU A 486 20.34 17.33 -2.44
C GLU A 486 19.15 17.83 -3.24
N ASN A 487 19.27 19.03 -3.80
CA ASN A 487 18.25 19.64 -4.66
C ASN A 487 18.72 19.73 -6.12
N VAL A 488 17.76 19.75 -7.05
CA VAL A 488 18.03 19.70 -8.50
C VAL A 488 18.80 20.94 -8.98
N THR A 489 18.49 22.12 -8.45
CA THR A 489 19.05 23.39 -8.93
C THR A 489 20.55 23.47 -8.62
N ASP A 490 20.92 23.30 -7.35
CA ASP A 490 22.31 23.39 -6.91
C ASP A 490 23.13 22.20 -7.41
N TYR A 491 22.48 21.03 -7.47
CA TYR A 491 23.15 19.84 -8.01
C TYR A 491 23.50 19.99 -9.48
N THR A 492 22.60 20.57 -10.28
CA THR A 492 22.86 20.86 -11.69
C THR A 492 24.00 21.86 -11.87
N ALA A 493 24.05 22.91 -11.05
CA ALA A 493 25.13 23.88 -11.07
C ALA A 493 26.47 23.21 -10.74
N ARG A 494 26.52 22.40 -9.69
CA ARG A 494 27.70 21.62 -9.26
C ARG A 494 28.19 20.68 -10.36
N LEU A 495 27.30 19.94 -11.02
CA LEU A 495 27.70 19.02 -12.09
C LEU A 495 28.26 19.76 -13.31
N ARG A 496 27.74 20.96 -13.63
CA ARG A 496 28.29 21.80 -14.72
C ARG A 496 29.69 22.32 -14.44
N GLU A 497 30.10 22.44 -13.18
CA GLU A 497 31.46 22.77 -12.78
C GLU A 497 32.40 21.55 -12.83
N ILE A 498 31.87 20.36 -12.56
CA ILE A 498 32.65 19.10 -12.46
C ILE A 498 32.86 18.46 -13.84
N PHE A 499 31.78 18.40 -14.65
CA PHE A 499 31.86 17.77 -15.96
C PHE A 499 32.45 18.71 -17.02
N PRO A 500 33.17 18.16 -18.01
CA PRO A 500 33.65 18.92 -19.14
C PRO A 500 32.52 19.65 -19.88
N SER A 501 32.81 20.82 -20.44
CA SER A 501 31.82 21.70 -21.10
C SER A 501 31.19 21.12 -22.36
N ASP A 502 31.72 20.05 -22.93
CA ASP A 502 31.20 19.30 -24.05
C ASP A 502 30.07 18.34 -23.66
N ILE A 503 29.83 18.13 -22.36
CA ILE A 503 28.72 17.33 -21.84
C ILE A 503 27.53 18.24 -21.53
N ALA A 504 26.45 18.12 -22.32
CA ALA A 504 25.23 18.90 -22.10
C ALA A 504 24.44 18.33 -20.90
N ILE A 505 24.21 19.17 -19.89
CA ILE A 505 23.47 18.84 -18.68
C ILE A 505 22.14 19.58 -18.67
N GLY A 506 21.06 18.83 -18.73
CA GLY A 506 19.68 19.32 -18.62
C GLY A 506 19.17 19.27 -17.18
N MET A 507 18.19 20.12 -16.88
CA MET A 507 17.52 20.16 -15.59
C MET A 507 16.00 20.01 -15.79
N LEU A 508 15.35 19.15 -14.98
CA LEU A 508 13.91 18.91 -15.08
C LEU A 508 13.28 18.79 -13.67
N HIS A 509 12.23 19.57 -13.40
CA HIS A 509 11.52 19.48 -12.13
C HIS A 509 10.04 19.87 -12.20
N GLY A 510 9.28 19.54 -11.13
CA GLY A 510 7.83 19.69 -11.07
C GLY A 510 7.31 21.11 -11.27
N LYS A 511 8.05 22.15 -10.83
CA LYS A 511 7.65 23.58 -10.91
C LYS A 511 7.73 24.16 -12.32
N MET A 512 8.39 23.49 -13.29
CA MET A 512 8.50 23.96 -14.68
C MET A 512 7.16 23.87 -15.43
N LYS A 513 6.97 24.75 -16.40
CA LYS A 513 5.78 24.71 -17.27
C LYS A 513 5.76 23.45 -18.14
N PRO A 514 4.59 22.88 -18.46
CA PRO A 514 4.49 21.64 -19.25
C PRO A 514 5.25 21.70 -20.58
N LYS A 515 5.19 22.82 -21.29
CA LYS A 515 5.89 23.01 -22.57
C LYS A 515 7.42 22.93 -22.42
N GLU A 516 7.97 23.50 -21.34
CA GLU A 516 9.41 23.45 -21.04
C GLU A 516 9.84 22.04 -20.70
N LYS A 517 9.05 21.34 -19.86
CA LYS A 517 9.30 19.94 -19.52
C LYS A 517 9.35 19.04 -20.74
N ASN A 518 8.36 19.17 -21.64
CA ASN A 518 8.28 18.41 -22.87
C ASN A 518 9.50 18.69 -23.75
N GLY A 519 9.90 19.95 -23.92
CA GLY A 519 11.06 20.32 -24.73
C GLY A 519 12.38 19.74 -24.20
N ILE A 520 12.62 19.75 -22.89
CA ILE A 520 13.80 19.14 -22.28
C ILE A 520 13.80 17.61 -22.46
N MET A 521 12.66 16.98 -22.27
CA MET A 521 12.54 15.53 -22.46
C MET A 521 12.75 15.10 -23.91
N GLU A 522 12.27 15.89 -24.88
CA GLU A 522 12.54 15.65 -26.31
C GLU A 522 14.04 15.81 -26.64
N GLN A 523 14.69 16.86 -26.14
CA GLN A 523 16.14 17.05 -26.30
C GLN A 523 16.94 15.88 -25.70
N PHE A 524 16.53 15.41 -24.53
CA PHE A 524 17.15 14.24 -23.90
C PHE A 524 16.89 12.97 -24.74
N ALA A 525 15.70 12.75 -25.23
CA ALA A 525 15.36 11.60 -26.07
C ALA A 525 16.17 11.60 -27.40
N ARG A 526 16.47 12.78 -27.99
CA ARG A 526 17.31 12.93 -29.19
C ARG A 526 18.80 12.84 -28.91
N GLY A 527 19.23 12.74 -27.64
CA GLY A 527 20.63 12.70 -27.26
C GLY A 527 21.34 14.07 -27.26
N GLU A 528 20.61 15.17 -27.41
CA GLU A 528 21.15 16.53 -27.32
C GLU A 528 21.57 16.88 -25.89
N ILE A 529 20.93 16.29 -24.89
CA ILE A 529 21.31 16.30 -23.48
C ILE A 529 21.84 14.93 -23.11
N GLN A 530 23.06 14.85 -22.52
CA GLN A 530 23.69 13.60 -22.12
C GLN A 530 23.44 13.25 -20.65
N VAL A 531 23.30 14.25 -19.78
CA VAL A 531 23.00 14.05 -18.36
C VAL A 531 21.76 14.86 -17.98
N LEU A 532 20.72 14.19 -17.50
CA LEU A 532 19.50 14.84 -17.05
C LEU A 532 19.39 14.79 -15.53
N VAL A 533 19.48 15.94 -14.87
CA VAL A 533 19.26 16.10 -13.42
C VAL A 533 17.79 16.39 -13.19
N SER A 534 17.12 15.56 -12.37
CA SER A 534 15.68 15.69 -12.21
C SER A 534 15.22 15.33 -10.80
N THR A 535 13.97 15.73 -10.48
CA THR A 535 13.20 15.10 -9.40
C THR A 535 12.52 13.83 -9.91
N THR A 536 11.65 13.23 -9.11
CA THR A 536 10.82 12.06 -9.47
C THR A 536 9.90 12.28 -10.69
N VAL A 537 9.81 13.47 -11.24
CA VAL A 537 9.03 13.78 -12.45
C VAL A 537 9.40 12.89 -13.65
N VAL A 538 10.62 12.32 -13.67
CA VAL A 538 11.06 11.34 -14.68
C VAL A 538 10.32 9.99 -14.58
N GLU A 539 9.62 9.68 -13.48
CA GLU A 539 8.77 8.50 -13.37
C GLU A 539 7.71 8.44 -14.49
N VAL A 540 7.41 9.55 -15.13
CA VAL A 540 6.38 9.66 -16.15
C VAL A 540 6.91 9.37 -17.55
N GLY A 541 6.85 8.11 -17.91
CA GLY A 541 6.55 7.60 -19.25
C GLY A 541 7.55 7.72 -20.41
N VAL A 542 8.59 8.54 -20.36
CA VAL A 542 9.48 8.69 -21.53
C VAL A 542 10.44 7.52 -21.68
N ASN A 543 10.39 6.85 -22.84
CA ASN A 543 11.33 5.79 -23.16
C ASN A 543 12.58 6.38 -23.83
N VAL A 544 13.75 6.25 -23.17
CA VAL A 544 15.05 6.64 -23.71
C VAL A 544 15.99 5.42 -23.67
N PRO A 545 16.01 4.60 -24.73
CA PRO A 545 16.77 3.34 -24.75
C PRO A 545 18.28 3.53 -24.54
N ASN A 546 18.81 4.71 -24.89
CA ASN A 546 20.22 5.05 -24.75
C ASN A 546 20.64 5.49 -23.33
N ALA A 547 19.68 5.73 -22.44
CA ALA A 547 19.95 6.03 -21.02
C ALA A 547 20.30 4.73 -20.27
N THR A 548 21.57 4.59 -19.91
CA THR A 548 22.12 3.38 -19.28
C THR A 548 22.51 3.58 -17.83
N VAL A 549 22.58 4.80 -17.32
CA VAL A 549 22.94 5.09 -15.93
C VAL A 549 21.82 5.84 -15.23
N MET A 550 21.42 5.32 -14.08
CA MET A 550 20.54 5.98 -13.13
C MET A 550 21.31 6.20 -11.83
N MET A 551 21.46 7.43 -11.39
CA MET A 551 22.01 7.78 -10.08
C MET A 551 20.91 8.46 -9.26
N VAL A 552 20.67 7.99 -8.04
CA VAL A 552 19.66 8.54 -7.14
C VAL A 552 20.33 9.04 -5.87
N GLU A 553 20.28 10.33 -5.63
CA GLU A 553 20.79 10.99 -4.43
C GLU A 553 19.80 10.88 -3.28
N ASN A 554 20.31 10.73 -2.06
CA ASN A 554 19.52 10.54 -0.85
C ASN A 554 18.45 9.45 -1.05
N ALA A 555 18.87 8.28 -1.52
CA ALA A 555 17.97 7.18 -1.86
C ALA A 555 17.09 6.74 -0.68
N GLU A 556 17.53 6.99 0.55
CA GLU A 556 16.77 6.74 1.77
C GLU A 556 15.46 7.53 1.87
N ARG A 557 15.31 8.63 1.14
CA ARG A 557 14.10 9.46 1.13
C ARG A 557 13.00 8.95 0.21
N PHE A 558 13.31 7.97 -0.62
CA PHE A 558 12.37 7.39 -1.57
C PHE A 558 11.85 6.05 -1.07
N GLY A 559 10.65 5.68 -1.46
CA GLY A 559 10.14 4.34 -1.27
C GLY A 559 10.85 3.31 -2.16
N LEU A 560 10.94 2.04 -1.71
CA LEU A 560 11.54 1.00 -2.53
C LEU A 560 10.82 0.79 -3.86
N ALA A 561 9.48 0.82 -3.85
CA ALA A 561 8.67 0.75 -5.06
C ALA A 561 8.98 1.92 -6.01
N GLN A 562 9.17 3.14 -5.48
CA GLN A 562 9.53 4.31 -6.26
C GLN A 562 10.95 4.20 -6.83
N LEU A 563 11.92 3.75 -6.03
CA LEU A 563 13.29 3.49 -6.49
C LEU A 563 13.31 2.41 -7.59
N HIS A 564 12.46 1.39 -7.47
CA HIS A 564 12.30 0.38 -8.49
C HIS A 564 11.73 0.95 -9.80
N GLN A 565 10.73 1.82 -9.74
CA GLN A 565 10.18 2.51 -10.92
C GLN A 565 11.21 3.40 -11.60
N LEU A 566 12.01 4.17 -10.81
CA LEU A 566 13.12 4.96 -11.31
C LEU A 566 14.16 4.08 -11.99
N ARG A 567 14.57 2.97 -11.35
CA ARG A 567 15.47 1.98 -11.94
C ARG A 567 14.95 1.45 -13.28
N GLY A 568 13.66 1.23 -13.40
CA GLY A 568 13.01 0.78 -14.65
C GLY A 568 13.08 1.79 -15.80
N ARG A 569 13.56 3.02 -15.57
CA ARG A 569 13.78 4.02 -16.65
C ARG A 569 15.07 3.76 -17.43
N VAL A 570 15.98 2.97 -16.91
CA VAL A 570 17.16 2.46 -17.62
C VAL A 570 17.00 0.96 -17.92
N GLY A 571 17.90 0.39 -18.71
CA GLY A 571 17.81 -1.03 -19.11
C GLY A 571 16.75 -1.32 -20.15
N ARG A 572 16.43 -0.36 -21.00
CA ARG A 572 15.45 -0.48 -22.10
C ARG A 572 16.09 -0.68 -23.49
N GLY A 573 17.40 -0.57 -23.57
CA GLY A 573 18.18 -0.79 -24.77
C GLY A 573 19.02 -2.07 -24.71
N ALA A 574 19.85 -2.28 -25.75
CA ALA A 574 20.74 -3.43 -25.88
C ALA A 574 21.99 -3.37 -24.97
N TYR A 575 22.18 -2.26 -24.25
CA TYR A 575 23.40 -2.01 -23.48
C TYR A 575 23.21 -2.29 -21.99
N GLN A 576 24.28 -2.73 -21.33
CA GLN A 576 24.29 -2.94 -19.89
C GLN A 576 23.96 -1.64 -19.17
N SER A 577 22.99 -1.68 -18.28
CA SER A 577 22.55 -0.53 -17.49
C SER A 577 22.91 -0.68 -16.02
N TYR A 578 23.04 0.47 -15.36
CA TYR A 578 23.55 0.60 -14.00
C TYR A 578 22.65 1.53 -13.18
N CYS A 579 22.42 1.16 -11.92
CA CYS A 579 21.70 2.00 -10.99
C CYS A 579 22.54 2.21 -9.71
N ILE A 580 22.81 3.46 -9.36
CA ILE A 580 23.62 3.87 -8.21
C ILE A 580 22.71 4.58 -7.21
N PHE A 581 22.48 3.95 -6.07
CA PHE A 581 21.69 4.51 -4.98
C PHE A 581 22.66 5.13 -3.96
N MET A 582 22.65 6.47 -3.88
CA MET A 582 23.49 7.23 -2.93
C MET A 582 22.75 7.40 -1.62
N GLN A 583 23.34 6.91 -0.54
CA GLN A 583 22.79 7.00 0.80
C GLN A 583 23.36 8.23 1.52
N GLY A 584 22.49 9.12 1.99
CA GLY A 584 22.89 10.36 2.69
C GLY A 584 23.21 10.16 4.17
N ASN A 585 22.58 9.17 4.82
CA ASN A 585 22.88 8.76 6.18
C ASN A 585 23.31 7.27 6.22
N GLU A 586 24.18 6.92 7.16
CA GLU A 586 24.72 5.55 7.30
C GLU A 586 24.02 4.76 8.43
N GLU A 587 22.74 5.02 8.69
CA GLU A 587 21.95 4.27 9.66
C GLU A 587 21.76 2.82 9.20
N GLU A 588 21.92 1.86 10.10
CA GLU A 588 21.89 0.42 9.79
C GLU A 588 20.54 -0.02 9.22
N GLU A 589 19.44 0.51 9.72
CA GLU A 589 18.10 0.22 9.26
C GLU A 589 17.87 0.70 7.81
N THR A 590 18.32 1.91 7.51
CA THR A 590 18.28 2.50 6.16
C THR A 590 19.09 1.67 5.17
N SER A 591 20.28 1.25 5.57
CA SER A 591 21.15 0.41 4.74
C SER A 591 20.51 -0.94 4.44
N ARG A 592 19.92 -1.60 5.44
CA ARG A 592 19.20 -2.88 5.26
C ARG A 592 18.04 -2.73 4.28
N ARG A 593 17.29 -1.63 4.35
CA ARG A 593 16.19 -1.36 3.44
C ARG A 593 16.66 -1.22 1.99
N LEU A 594 17.67 -0.41 1.74
CA LEU A 594 18.20 -0.18 0.39
C LEU A 594 18.89 -1.43 -0.19
N GLU A 595 19.47 -2.30 0.65
CA GLU A 595 20.08 -3.56 0.22
C GLU A 595 19.09 -4.53 -0.46
N ILE A 596 17.79 -4.38 -0.25
CA ILE A 596 16.76 -5.14 -0.95
C ILE A 596 16.86 -4.92 -2.47
N LEU A 597 17.19 -3.70 -2.90
CA LEU A 597 17.38 -3.36 -4.32
C LEU A 597 18.61 -4.03 -4.94
N ASN A 598 19.63 -4.36 -4.15
CA ASN A 598 20.78 -5.13 -4.61
C ASN A 598 20.46 -6.63 -4.74
N LYS A 599 19.55 -7.15 -3.89
CA LYS A 599 19.21 -8.58 -3.86
C LYS A 599 18.35 -9.02 -5.03
N SER A 600 17.48 -8.13 -5.54
CA SER A 600 16.52 -8.50 -6.58
C SER A 600 16.26 -7.37 -7.58
N ASN A 601 16.04 -7.78 -8.83
CA ASN A 601 15.48 -6.91 -9.87
C ASN A 601 13.97 -7.16 -10.07
N ASP A 602 13.38 -8.10 -9.35
CA ASP A 602 11.96 -8.42 -9.39
C ASP A 602 11.14 -7.35 -8.63
N GLY A 603 10.27 -6.66 -9.36
CA GLY A 603 9.43 -5.61 -8.81
C GLY A 603 8.38 -6.12 -7.81
N PHE A 604 7.85 -7.34 -7.99
CA PHE A 604 6.89 -7.94 -7.06
C PHE A 604 7.56 -8.29 -5.72
N PHE A 605 8.78 -8.81 -5.77
CA PHE A 605 9.58 -9.06 -4.57
C PHE A 605 9.87 -7.75 -3.82
N ILE A 606 10.35 -6.72 -4.54
CA ILE A 606 10.69 -5.41 -3.94
C ILE A 606 9.46 -4.74 -3.34
N ALA A 607 8.33 -4.78 -4.05
CA ALA A 607 7.08 -4.23 -3.54
C ALA A 607 6.60 -4.97 -2.28
N GLY A 608 6.74 -6.29 -2.24
CA GLY A 608 6.44 -7.09 -1.05
C GLY A 608 7.32 -6.74 0.16
N GLU A 609 8.62 -6.52 -0.07
CA GLU A 609 9.55 -6.11 0.99
C GLU A 609 9.33 -4.65 1.44
N ASP A 610 9.07 -3.72 0.49
CA ASP A 610 8.71 -2.32 0.82
C ASP A 610 7.47 -2.27 1.70
N LEU A 611 6.51 -3.11 1.38
CA LEU A 611 5.27 -3.31 2.09
C LEU A 611 5.50 -3.74 3.55
N LYS A 612 6.32 -4.77 3.76
CA LYS A 612 6.67 -5.27 5.10
C LYS A 612 7.36 -4.22 5.98
N LEU A 613 8.16 -3.34 5.36
CA LEU A 613 8.96 -2.34 6.07
C LEU A 613 8.18 -1.08 6.45
N ARG A 614 7.23 -0.65 5.62
CA ARG A 614 6.52 0.63 5.81
C ARG A 614 5.28 0.52 6.69
N GLY A 615 4.68 -0.65 6.78
CA GLY A 615 3.34 -0.77 7.35
C GLY A 615 2.26 -0.09 6.46
N PRO A 616 0.97 -0.18 6.84
CA PRO A 616 -0.18 0.13 5.98
C PRO A 616 -0.38 1.61 5.59
N GLY A 617 0.31 2.55 6.24
CA GLY A 617 -0.06 3.97 6.19
C GLY A 617 0.40 4.79 4.97
N ASP A 618 1.47 4.41 4.28
CA ASP A 618 2.18 5.33 3.39
C ASP A 618 2.11 5.01 1.88
N LEU A 619 1.63 3.83 1.48
CA LEU A 619 1.75 3.36 0.09
C LEU A 619 0.78 3.99 -0.90
N PHE A 620 -0.36 4.46 -0.45
CA PHE A 620 -1.43 4.86 -1.36
C PHE A 620 -1.62 6.38 -1.49
N GLY A 621 -0.92 7.20 -0.71
CA GLY A 621 -1.28 8.62 -0.65
C GLY A 621 -2.74 8.82 -0.17
N ILE A 622 -3.35 7.75 0.37
CA ILE A 622 -4.77 7.62 0.69
C ILE A 622 -5.15 8.39 1.96
N ARG A 623 -4.22 9.08 2.60
CA ARG A 623 -4.58 10.03 3.67
C ARG A 623 -5.57 11.12 3.24
N GLN A 624 -5.97 11.16 1.96
CA GLN A 624 -6.93 12.15 1.44
C GLN A 624 -8.29 11.59 1.00
N SER A 625 -8.51 10.26 0.98
CA SER A 625 -9.84 9.70 0.63
C SER A 625 -9.99 8.30 1.22
N GLY A 626 -10.78 8.17 2.30
CA GLY A 626 -11.35 6.92 2.85
C GLY A 626 -10.37 5.74 2.94
N GLN A 627 -9.69 5.57 4.09
CA GLN A 627 -8.85 4.39 4.33
C GLN A 627 -9.73 3.15 4.51
N LEU A 628 -9.38 2.06 3.81
CA LEU A 628 -9.77 0.71 4.20
C LEU A 628 -9.07 0.38 5.54
N GLU A 629 -9.68 0.72 6.66
CA GLU A 629 -9.19 0.37 7.99
C GLU A 629 -9.90 -0.90 8.46
N PHE A 630 -9.17 -2.01 8.44
CA PHE A 630 -9.60 -3.24 9.09
C PHE A 630 -9.49 -3.08 10.62
N ARG A 631 -10.37 -3.74 11.35
CA ARG A 631 -10.41 -3.67 12.83
C ARG A 631 -9.24 -4.37 13.49
N ILE A 632 -8.79 -5.49 12.92
CA ILE A 632 -7.73 -6.33 13.45
C ILE A 632 -6.73 -6.81 12.40
N GLY A 633 -7.17 -6.97 11.14
CA GLY A 633 -6.36 -7.43 10.04
C GLY A 633 -5.40 -6.35 9.56
N ASP A 634 -4.15 -6.73 9.35
CA ASP A 634 -3.17 -5.92 8.65
C ASP A 634 -2.86 -6.61 7.32
N ILE A 635 -3.25 -5.97 6.21
CA ILE A 635 -3.13 -6.53 4.86
C ILE A 635 -1.70 -7.01 4.54
N TYR A 636 -0.72 -6.46 5.22
CA TYR A 636 0.69 -6.66 4.96
C TYR A 636 1.32 -7.71 5.89
N GLN A 637 1.07 -7.56 7.19
CA GLN A 637 1.58 -8.51 8.17
C GLN A 637 0.84 -9.84 8.09
N ASP A 638 -0.44 -9.81 7.71
CA ASP A 638 -1.32 -10.96 7.63
C ASP A 638 -1.54 -11.44 6.17
N SER A 639 -0.58 -11.16 5.27
CA SER A 639 -0.70 -11.49 3.83
C SER A 639 -1.00 -12.97 3.55
N ASP A 640 -0.47 -13.89 4.37
CA ASP A 640 -0.73 -15.33 4.25
C ASP A 640 -2.18 -15.67 4.63
N VAL A 641 -2.70 -15.00 5.67
CA VAL A 641 -4.11 -15.15 6.09
C VAL A 641 -5.04 -14.55 5.05
N LEU A 642 -4.67 -13.41 4.46
CA LEU A 642 -5.41 -12.77 3.38
C LEU A 642 -5.51 -13.69 2.16
N LYS A 643 -4.39 -14.31 1.78
CA LYS A 643 -4.40 -15.29 0.69
C LYS A 643 -5.32 -16.47 1.00
N ALA A 644 -5.21 -17.03 2.21
CA ALA A 644 -6.08 -18.12 2.64
C ALA A 644 -7.57 -17.74 2.60
N ALA A 645 -7.93 -16.53 3.05
CA ALA A 645 -9.29 -16.01 2.98
C ALA A 645 -9.78 -15.80 1.52
N SER A 646 -8.89 -15.35 0.63
CA SER A 646 -9.19 -15.19 -0.80
C SER A 646 -9.44 -16.54 -1.48
N ASP A 647 -8.60 -17.54 -1.21
CA ASP A 647 -8.75 -18.88 -1.75
C ASP A 647 -10.05 -19.54 -1.23
N ALA A 648 -10.39 -19.34 0.05
CA ALA A 648 -11.65 -19.79 0.64
C ALA A 648 -12.87 -19.10 0.01
N ALA A 649 -12.82 -17.78 -0.19
CA ALA A 649 -13.91 -17.03 -0.82
C ALA A 649 -14.15 -17.52 -2.26
N GLY A 650 -13.08 -17.73 -3.03
CA GLY A 650 -13.15 -18.31 -4.38
C GLY A 650 -13.84 -19.68 -4.38
N GLY A 651 -13.39 -20.61 -3.52
CA GLY A 651 -13.97 -21.95 -3.43
C GLY A 651 -15.44 -21.93 -2.99
N ILE A 652 -15.83 -21.05 -2.06
CA ILE A 652 -17.23 -20.88 -1.65
C ILE A 652 -18.09 -20.42 -2.83
N LEU A 653 -17.66 -19.39 -3.57
CA LEU A 653 -18.46 -18.81 -4.66
C LEU A 653 -18.45 -19.67 -5.93
N GLU A 654 -17.44 -20.49 -6.16
CA GLU A 654 -17.46 -21.52 -7.22
C GLU A 654 -18.50 -22.59 -6.94
N LEU A 655 -18.62 -23.00 -5.66
CA LEU A 655 -19.60 -24.02 -5.23
C LEU A 655 -21.01 -23.47 -5.07
N ASP A 656 -21.15 -22.26 -4.54
CA ASP A 656 -22.44 -21.66 -4.13
C ASP A 656 -22.38 -20.13 -4.22
N ARG A 657 -22.58 -19.62 -5.43
CA ARG A 657 -22.47 -18.18 -5.74
C ARG A 657 -23.43 -17.31 -4.93
N GLU A 658 -24.62 -17.80 -4.63
CA GLU A 658 -25.68 -17.06 -3.92
C GLU A 658 -25.74 -17.39 -2.42
N LEU A 659 -24.83 -18.24 -1.94
CA LEU A 659 -24.80 -18.73 -0.55
C LEU A 659 -26.16 -19.31 -0.11
N GLU A 660 -26.76 -20.19 -0.94
CA GLU A 660 -28.05 -20.81 -0.69
C GLU A 660 -27.97 -22.21 -0.07
N LEU A 661 -26.77 -22.81 -0.07
CA LEU A 661 -26.57 -24.11 0.57
C LEU A 661 -26.75 -24.00 2.10
N PRO A 662 -27.37 -25.01 2.75
CA PRO A 662 -27.63 -24.96 4.21
C PRO A 662 -26.38 -24.70 5.06
N GLN A 663 -25.23 -25.18 4.64
CA GLN A 663 -23.95 -24.95 5.32
C GLN A 663 -23.46 -23.51 5.25
N HIS A 664 -23.95 -22.71 4.29
CA HIS A 664 -23.57 -21.31 4.11
C HIS A 664 -24.61 -20.32 4.65
N GLU A 665 -25.75 -20.79 5.19
CA GLU A 665 -26.83 -19.93 5.68
C GLU A 665 -26.34 -18.91 6.73
N LYS A 666 -25.59 -19.36 7.73
CA LYS A 666 -25.02 -18.48 8.76
C LYS A 666 -23.97 -17.51 8.23
N LEU A 667 -23.16 -17.98 7.26
CA LEU A 667 -22.20 -17.12 6.56
C LEU A 667 -22.93 -16.03 5.77
N LYS A 668 -24.03 -16.37 5.08
CA LYS A 668 -24.87 -15.40 4.37
C LYS A 668 -25.47 -14.35 5.32
N GLU A 669 -25.98 -14.79 6.48
CA GLU A 669 -26.50 -13.86 7.50
C GLU A 669 -25.41 -12.90 8.00
N ARG A 670 -24.21 -13.43 8.32
CA ARG A 670 -23.08 -12.63 8.80
C ARG A 670 -22.60 -11.66 7.74
N LEU A 671 -22.48 -12.10 6.48
CA LEU A 671 -22.12 -11.28 5.34
C LEU A 671 -23.13 -10.15 5.06
N ASN A 672 -24.43 -10.43 5.12
CA ASN A 672 -25.45 -9.40 4.97
C ASN A 672 -25.40 -8.34 6.07
N ALA A 673 -25.11 -8.75 7.31
CA ALA A 673 -24.88 -7.82 8.40
C ALA A 673 -23.62 -6.96 8.16
N TYR A 674 -22.51 -7.57 7.70
CA TYR A 674 -21.28 -6.89 7.35
C TYR A 674 -21.49 -5.87 6.22
N MET A 675 -22.18 -6.24 5.15
CA MET A 675 -22.46 -5.36 4.01
C MET A 675 -23.32 -4.14 4.42
N LYS A 676 -24.22 -4.31 5.38
CA LYS A 676 -25.11 -3.23 5.82
C LYS A 676 -24.41 -2.21 6.74
N TYR A 677 -23.48 -2.63 7.59
CA TYR A 677 -22.91 -1.80 8.66
C TYR A 677 -21.44 -1.45 8.48
N ASP A 678 -20.68 -2.32 7.84
CA ASP A 678 -19.22 -2.16 7.76
C ASP A 678 -18.75 -1.61 6.40
N LEU A 679 -19.41 -1.93 5.28
CA LEU A 679 -19.02 -1.40 3.95
C LEU A 679 -19.25 0.11 3.82
N GLU A 680 -20.31 0.67 4.42
CA GLU A 680 -20.50 2.12 4.44
C GLU A 680 -19.34 2.85 5.12
N ASN A 681 -18.72 2.24 6.14
CA ASN A 681 -17.56 2.78 6.85
C ASN A 681 -16.25 2.63 6.04
N LEU A 682 -16.18 1.69 5.10
CA LEU A 682 -15.02 1.46 4.25
C LEU A 682 -14.99 2.38 3.02
N GLY A 683 -16.02 3.19 2.79
CA GLY A 683 -16.10 4.15 1.68
C GLY A 683 -16.24 3.52 0.29
N LEU A 684 -16.80 2.30 0.24
CA LEU A 684 -17.12 1.53 -0.97
C LEU A 684 -18.57 1.69 -1.36
#